data_47b65ff06171cde5b6e03cd8e2230e4c
#
_entry.id   47b65ff06171cde5b6e03cd8e2230e4c
#
_cell.length_a   1.000
_cell.length_b   1.000
_cell.length_c   1.000
_cell.angle_alpha   90.00
_cell.angle_beta   90.00
_cell.angle_gamma   90.00
#
_symmetry.space_group_name_H-M   'P 1'
#
loop_
_entity.id
_entity.type
_entity.pdbx_description
1 polymer ?
#
loop_
_entity_poly.entity_id
_entity_poly.type
_entity_poly.pdbx_seq_one_letter_code
_entity_poly.pdbx_strand_id
1 'polypeptide(L)'
;MMFHRPGRLRVVLLCLSIFSTSAIFLEAQQPATQQQPPPQQPAPQQPAPQQPAPPNPANPFEKVPQTPARPPAEAPKQNIQNVPEPKPEAPRATQPGQPPEDIIEAVEFRGARRVRQDTLQALIVSKKGDKYDEDTLHRDFISLWNSGRFDDIRVEREPGKQGWILRFVVVERPVVRSIKYEGNKSVTQSEILDRYKERKVGLVVESQYDPNKVQHAKNVLIEMLAERGHQYAKVDAELRRVPPSSLELTFKVDEGPKVKVGVIDIEGNKVFSSKDVIRAMKNLHPLGIPYSILFENLFDRTFDSTKLEEDKQRIQVFYQEHGYFMAHVADATVTMRQVGGAGTHIWLIHPNKPGTRADIKVDIEEGRKYHLNNITFTGVKFFKTPEALMTPLFGMSKGEVFSTAKLKKGIENMRKLYGQFGFIDFVVEPEPQAVTNTDQVDLSLSVDEGKQFFVRRIDFSGNSTTRDKVIRREMLVDEGQIFNNHLWELSILRLNQLGYFEPLKAEEAADIKRDTKTDTVDLTLKVKERGKNSIQLNGGVSEISGSFIGLSYSTNNFLGLGETLSLSSQLGTLMRQVQFGFTEPYLFDKPIQSGFTLYVNRFDYNQATQASILAGQNLNPLFNQLGAQNLLNYIQDGYGGTVFVSYALRRSFARVGLAYGYDISSLKTLTTAASSYFDYLDFQGVGGPNTLSGIRTSKITPSYTYNTVNHPITPTGGKSLFFSFSYAGIGGNVNTLSPTIDAKYFRHGLGKGHVIGMHVAGKFITGYGGRVAPPFARYYMGGENDIRGFDIWGISPIAFLPSDAQVNVLNNDGTQRMQKQIVNGQVSYQPVTMTIPTYQFAYPGGDTSLVGNFEYRIPIFGPVVLAAFADAGIDKLSLPSQLALNPGRIEQLNAEFPQAHFSGRAYIAPGTQKPRASTGLELQVLMPVVNAPFRLYFAYNPSVFRGYIQPPIAANRDDFPNAATFLNALSTIGQPIPLFERYTTVRFSIGRTF
;
A
#
# COMPACT_ATOMS: atom_id res chain seq x y z
N MET A 1 -40.65 27.77 -18.42
CA MET A 1 -40.37 28.81 -17.43
C MET A 1 -38.95 28.63 -16.94
N MET A 2 -38.10 29.50 -17.37
CA MET A 2 -36.68 29.57 -17.03
C MET A 2 -36.48 30.02 -15.58
N PHE A 3 -35.61 29.32 -14.86
CA PHE A 3 -34.91 29.92 -13.71
C PHE A 3 -33.41 29.60 -13.80
N HIS A 4 -32.69 30.60 -14.25
CA HIS A 4 -31.25 30.73 -14.24
C HIS A 4 -30.78 30.83 -12.77
N ARG A 5 -29.88 29.96 -12.34
CA ARG A 5 -29.07 30.16 -11.14
C ARG A 5 -27.58 30.20 -11.52
N PRO A 6 -26.94 31.37 -11.52
CA PRO A 6 -25.50 31.49 -11.80
C PRO A 6 -24.67 31.43 -10.50
N GLY A 7 -24.76 30.34 -9.76
CA GLY A 7 -23.99 30.20 -8.51
C GLY A 7 -22.90 29.12 -8.51
N ARG A 8 -23.00 28.14 -9.41
CA ARG A 8 -22.12 26.97 -9.37
C ARG A 8 -20.81 27.10 -10.12
N LEU A 9 -20.72 28.00 -11.07
CA LEU A 9 -19.48 28.22 -11.84
C LEU A 9 -18.43 29.07 -11.12
N ARG A 10 -18.86 29.94 -10.19
CA ARG A 10 -17.92 30.73 -9.37
C ARG A 10 -17.19 29.94 -8.31
N VAL A 11 -17.76 28.84 -7.81
CA VAL A 11 -17.12 28.00 -6.78
C VAL A 11 -15.99 27.15 -7.36
N VAL A 12 -16.12 26.65 -8.60
CA VAL A 12 -15.07 25.85 -9.25
C VAL A 12 -13.89 26.69 -9.69
N LEU A 13 -14.15 27.93 -10.15
CA LEU A 13 -13.10 28.89 -10.48
C LEU A 13 -12.41 29.45 -9.24
N LEU A 14 -13.12 29.55 -8.11
CA LEU A 14 -12.53 29.97 -6.83
C LEU A 14 -11.58 28.89 -6.27
N CYS A 15 -11.89 27.62 -6.46
CA CYS A 15 -10.97 26.53 -6.04
C CYS A 15 -9.67 26.49 -6.86
N LEU A 16 -9.73 26.83 -8.15
CA LEU A 16 -8.55 26.92 -9.01
C LEU A 16 -7.70 28.18 -8.76
N SER A 17 -8.33 29.29 -8.36
CA SER A 17 -7.62 30.53 -8.01
C SER A 17 -6.99 30.48 -6.61
N ILE A 18 -7.52 29.70 -5.68
CA ILE A 18 -6.92 29.48 -4.34
C ILE A 18 -5.63 28.68 -4.45
N PHE A 19 -5.50 27.78 -5.44
CA PHE A 19 -4.25 27.04 -5.66
C PHE A 19 -3.10 27.92 -6.19
N SER A 20 -3.39 28.98 -6.92
CA SER A 20 -2.36 29.90 -7.42
C SER A 20 -2.00 31.00 -6.43
N THR A 21 -2.89 31.37 -5.51
CA THR A 21 -2.63 32.38 -4.47
C THR A 21 -2.01 31.83 -3.19
N SER A 22 -2.23 30.55 -2.89
CA SER A 22 -1.61 29.93 -1.69
C SER A 22 -0.10 29.70 -1.85
N ALA A 23 0.42 29.60 -3.06
CA ALA A 23 1.86 29.49 -3.30
C ALA A 23 2.60 30.86 -3.15
N ILE A 24 1.86 31.98 -3.22
CA ILE A 24 2.45 33.33 -3.09
C ILE A 24 2.37 33.84 -1.64
N PHE A 25 1.48 33.28 -0.81
CA PHE A 25 1.33 33.71 0.60
C PHE A 25 2.24 32.96 1.59
N LEU A 26 2.99 31.95 1.15
CA LEU A 26 3.96 31.28 2.02
C LEU A 26 5.32 32.00 2.13
N GLU A 27 5.55 33.03 1.33
CA GLU A 27 6.82 33.79 1.34
C GLU A 27 6.77 35.11 2.12
N ALA A 28 5.64 35.47 2.73
CA ALA A 28 5.45 36.79 3.33
C ALA A 28 5.20 36.86 4.84
N GLN A 29 5.58 35.85 5.62
CA GLN A 29 5.54 35.95 7.10
C GLN A 29 6.76 35.26 7.76
N GLN A 30 7.92 35.87 7.59
CA GLN A 30 8.99 35.78 8.59
C GLN A 30 8.96 37.03 9.50
N PRO A 31 8.89 36.86 10.81
CA PRO A 31 9.03 38.00 11.72
C PRO A 31 10.46 38.52 11.69
N ALA A 32 10.61 39.85 11.61
CA ALA A 32 11.87 40.53 11.66
C ALA A 32 12.65 40.21 12.95
N THR A 33 13.70 39.42 12.82
CA THR A 33 14.64 39.19 13.89
C THR A 33 15.65 40.33 13.89
N GLN A 34 15.80 41.02 15.02
CA GLN A 34 16.81 42.04 15.28
C GLN A 34 18.20 41.47 14.97
N GLN A 35 18.94 42.19 14.13
CA GLN A 35 20.34 41.91 13.81
C GLN A 35 21.19 42.09 15.06
N GLN A 36 21.78 41.04 15.57
CA GLN A 36 23.00 41.07 16.36
C GLN A 36 24.21 41.05 15.42
N PRO A 37 25.28 41.79 15.75
CA PRO A 37 26.47 41.84 14.89
C PRO A 37 27.18 40.48 14.83
N PRO A 38 27.85 40.15 13.72
CA PRO A 38 28.47 38.85 13.52
C PRO A 38 29.66 38.63 14.44
N PRO A 39 29.82 37.42 14.99
CA PRO A 39 31.02 37.05 15.70
C PRO A 39 32.20 36.90 14.72
N GLN A 40 33.34 37.46 15.09
CA GLN A 40 34.61 37.37 14.36
C GLN A 40 35.05 35.90 14.22
N GLN A 41 35.43 35.51 13.01
CA GLN A 41 36.08 34.24 12.72
C GLN A 41 37.42 34.11 13.44
N PRO A 42 37.73 33.02 14.11
CA PRO A 42 39.09 32.72 14.55
C PRO A 42 39.94 32.26 13.36
N ALA A 43 41.20 32.69 13.36
CA ALA A 43 42.21 32.34 12.36
C ALA A 43 42.50 30.83 12.30
N PRO A 44 42.96 30.30 11.15
CA PRO A 44 43.22 28.89 10.97
C PRO A 44 44.38 28.40 11.83
N GLN A 45 44.12 27.44 12.71
CA GLN A 45 45.12 26.69 13.46
C GLN A 45 45.71 25.59 12.55
N GLN A 46 47.04 25.50 12.57
CA GLN A 46 47.80 24.42 11.93
C GLN A 46 47.48 23.05 12.53
N PRO A 47 47.52 21.97 11.75
CA PRO A 47 47.25 20.64 12.25
C PRO A 47 48.35 20.10 13.14
N ALA A 48 48.00 19.67 14.34
CA ALA A 48 48.87 18.93 15.24
C ALA A 48 49.13 17.49 14.74
N PRO A 49 50.30 16.90 15.05
CA PRO A 49 50.68 15.57 14.53
C PRO A 49 49.76 14.46 15.08
N GLN A 50 49.33 13.60 14.17
CA GLN A 50 48.52 12.42 14.48
C GLN A 50 49.29 11.41 15.33
N GLN A 51 48.74 11.05 16.48
CA GLN A 51 49.13 9.88 17.24
C GLN A 51 48.60 8.62 16.53
N PRO A 52 49.32 7.49 16.56
CA PRO A 52 48.86 6.25 15.92
C PRO A 52 47.66 5.72 16.68
N ALA A 53 46.66 5.27 15.90
CA ALA A 53 45.42 4.66 16.38
C ALA A 53 45.70 3.36 17.16
N PRO A 54 44.97 3.09 18.25
CA PRO A 54 45.07 1.81 18.94
C PRO A 54 44.56 0.65 18.06
N PRO A 55 45.11 -0.58 18.18
CA PRO A 55 44.72 -1.70 17.37
C PRO A 55 43.26 -2.09 17.64
N ASN A 56 42.53 -2.37 16.57
CA ASN A 56 41.15 -2.89 16.61
C ASN A 56 41.07 -4.15 17.48
N PRO A 57 40.05 -4.29 18.34
CA PRO A 57 39.80 -5.53 19.04
C PRO A 57 39.47 -6.65 18.05
N ALA A 58 40.16 -7.78 18.20
CA ALA A 58 40.02 -8.96 17.36
C ALA A 58 38.57 -9.46 17.33
N ASN A 59 38.08 -9.72 16.11
CA ASN A 59 36.75 -10.29 15.86
C ASN A 59 36.66 -11.72 16.49
N PRO A 60 35.74 -12.00 17.41
CA PRO A 60 35.68 -13.30 18.12
C PRO A 60 35.21 -14.46 17.25
N PHE A 61 34.93 -14.26 15.97
CA PHE A 61 34.45 -15.30 15.05
C PHE A 61 35.48 -15.86 14.06
N GLU A 62 36.77 -15.55 14.21
CA GLU A 62 37.82 -15.99 13.29
C GLU A 62 38.51 -17.32 13.70
N LYS A 63 37.87 -18.12 14.58
CA LYS A 63 38.32 -19.50 14.88
C LYS A 63 37.20 -20.48 14.57
N VAL A 64 37.01 -20.78 13.28
CA VAL A 64 36.36 -22.04 12.88
C VAL A 64 37.42 -23.13 12.87
N PRO A 65 37.27 -24.22 13.61
CA PRO A 65 38.16 -25.35 13.54
C PRO A 65 38.09 -25.95 12.12
N GLN A 66 39.19 -25.97 11.40
CA GLN A 66 39.32 -26.75 10.17
C GLN A 66 39.19 -28.23 10.49
N THR A 67 38.15 -28.85 10.00
CA THR A 67 38.00 -30.31 9.98
C THR A 67 39.14 -30.89 9.16
N PRO A 68 39.90 -31.89 9.64
CA PRO A 68 40.96 -32.47 8.86
C PRO A 68 40.41 -33.12 7.58
N ALA A 69 41.03 -32.81 6.47
CA ALA A 69 40.71 -33.39 5.19
C ALA A 69 40.78 -34.91 5.22
N ARG A 70 39.71 -35.58 4.89
CA ARG A 70 39.62 -37.03 4.70
C ARG A 70 40.55 -37.41 3.52
N PRO A 71 41.45 -38.39 3.66
CA PRO A 71 42.25 -38.84 2.54
C PRO A 71 41.36 -39.40 1.41
N PRO A 72 41.77 -39.26 0.14
CA PRO A 72 40.99 -39.79 -0.99
C PRO A 72 40.90 -41.32 -0.87
N ALA A 73 39.68 -41.82 -1.10
CA ALA A 73 39.44 -43.27 -1.16
C ALA A 73 40.25 -43.87 -2.30
N GLU A 74 41.10 -44.84 -2.04
CA GLU A 74 41.80 -45.67 -3.05
C GLU A 74 40.75 -46.34 -3.94
N ALA A 75 40.91 -46.15 -5.26
CA ALA A 75 40.21 -46.91 -6.29
C ALA A 75 40.73 -48.35 -6.30
N PRO A 76 39.92 -49.38 -6.58
CA PRO A 76 40.38 -50.78 -6.59
C PRO A 76 41.39 -51.01 -7.70
N LYS A 77 42.57 -51.55 -7.36
CA LYS A 77 43.59 -51.97 -8.29
C LYS A 77 43.06 -53.13 -9.14
N GLN A 78 42.82 -52.88 -10.36
CA GLN A 78 42.74 -53.96 -11.37
C GLN A 78 44.12 -54.39 -11.75
N ASN A 79 44.37 -55.70 -11.54
CA ASN A 79 45.57 -56.43 -11.87
C ASN A 79 45.68 -56.57 -13.42
N ILE A 80 46.50 -55.76 -14.09
CA ILE A 80 46.82 -55.95 -15.49
C ILE A 80 48.19 -56.58 -15.55
N GLN A 81 48.21 -57.77 -16.09
CA GLN A 81 49.37 -58.56 -16.34
C GLN A 81 50.40 -57.85 -17.27
N ASN A 82 51.67 -57.98 -16.89
CA ASN A 82 52.86 -57.55 -17.61
C ASN A 82 52.80 -57.87 -19.10
N VAL A 83 52.80 -56.84 -19.95
CA VAL A 83 53.19 -56.87 -21.30
C VAL A 83 54.58 -56.15 -21.39
N PRO A 84 55.63 -56.72 -21.93
CA PRO A 84 56.96 -56.09 -21.92
C PRO A 84 57.01 -54.83 -22.75
N GLU A 85 57.55 -53.76 -22.15
CA GLU A 85 57.92 -52.54 -22.91
C GLU A 85 58.84 -52.83 -24.09
N PRO A 86 58.53 -52.30 -25.29
CA PRO A 86 59.50 -52.25 -26.38
C PRO A 86 60.56 -51.23 -26.01
N LYS A 87 61.86 -51.66 -26.10
CA LYS A 87 63.08 -50.84 -26.02
C LYS A 87 62.95 -49.65 -26.98
N PRO A 88 63.34 -48.42 -26.60
CA PRO A 88 63.44 -47.31 -27.58
C PRO A 88 64.53 -47.59 -28.59
N GLU A 89 64.19 -47.76 -29.86
CA GLU A 89 65.08 -47.68 -30.97
C GLU A 89 65.66 -46.28 -31.05
N ALA A 90 66.97 -46.22 -31.27
CA ALA A 90 67.73 -45.00 -31.54
C ALA A 90 67.21 -44.24 -32.78
N PRO A 91 67.20 -42.90 -32.76
CA PRO A 91 66.70 -42.12 -33.89
C PRO A 91 67.50 -42.41 -35.18
N ARG A 92 66.81 -42.93 -36.18
CA ARG A 92 67.37 -43.00 -37.53
C ARG A 92 67.59 -41.59 -38.06
N ALA A 93 68.77 -41.27 -38.43
CA ALA A 93 69.11 -40.04 -39.13
C ALA A 93 68.34 -40.00 -40.46
N THR A 94 67.42 -39.04 -40.60
CA THR A 94 66.63 -38.76 -41.79
C THR A 94 67.53 -38.22 -42.91
N GLN A 95 67.64 -38.93 -44.04
CA GLN A 95 68.27 -38.43 -45.21
C GLN A 95 67.54 -37.26 -45.83
N PRO A 96 68.19 -36.23 -46.40
CA PRO A 96 67.52 -35.10 -47.03
C PRO A 96 66.82 -35.57 -48.33
N GLY A 97 65.44 -35.53 -48.33
CA GLY A 97 64.69 -35.83 -49.57
C GLY A 97 63.48 -36.78 -49.40
N GLN A 98 63.16 -37.30 -48.18
CA GLN A 98 61.93 -38.08 -48.00
C GLN A 98 60.71 -37.14 -47.70
N PRO A 99 59.53 -37.47 -48.25
CA PRO A 99 58.29 -36.74 -47.87
C PRO A 99 58.10 -36.83 -46.35
N PRO A 100 57.58 -35.76 -45.70
CA PRO A 100 57.41 -35.77 -44.30
C PRO A 100 56.46 -36.92 -43.85
N GLU A 101 56.85 -37.63 -42.78
CA GLU A 101 56.00 -38.68 -42.21
C GLU A 101 54.61 -38.07 -41.91
N ASP A 102 53.51 -38.83 -42.09
CA ASP A 102 52.13 -38.41 -41.88
C ASP A 102 51.87 -38.24 -40.37
N ILE A 103 52.71 -37.48 -39.72
CA ILE A 103 52.64 -37.15 -38.28
C ILE A 103 52.60 -35.65 -38.10
N ILE A 104 51.81 -35.16 -37.06
CA ILE A 104 51.71 -33.75 -36.70
C ILE A 104 52.94 -33.38 -35.86
N GLU A 105 53.88 -32.58 -36.42
CA GLU A 105 55.07 -32.11 -35.75
C GLU A 105 54.74 -30.98 -34.73
N ALA A 106 53.85 -30.10 -35.10
CA ALA A 106 53.39 -28.99 -34.22
C ALA A 106 52.04 -28.52 -34.66
N VAL A 107 51.25 -28.00 -33.64
CA VAL A 107 50.00 -27.25 -33.84
C VAL A 107 50.22 -25.82 -33.36
N GLU A 108 50.17 -24.89 -34.31
CA GLU A 108 50.33 -23.46 -34.02
C GLU A 108 49.02 -22.69 -34.19
N PHE A 109 48.77 -21.72 -33.32
CA PHE A 109 47.68 -20.79 -33.49
C PHE A 109 48.22 -19.38 -33.75
N ARG A 110 47.77 -18.76 -34.85
CA ARG A 110 48.11 -17.38 -35.20
C ARG A 110 46.88 -16.51 -35.24
N GLY A 111 46.99 -15.28 -34.73
CA GLY A 111 45.90 -14.33 -34.73
C GLY A 111 45.06 -14.31 -33.43
N ALA A 112 45.20 -15.34 -32.59
CA ALA A 112 44.56 -15.35 -31.27
C ALA A 112 45.36 -14.43 -30.32
N ARG A 113 44.73 -13.34 -29.87
CA ARG A 113 45.36 -12.36 -28.96
C ARG A 113 44.72 -12.36 -27.57
N ARG A 114 43.45 -12.67 -27.47
CA ARG A 114 42.67 -12.71 -26.23
C ARG A 114 42.41 -14.12 -25.74
N VAL A 115 42.20 -15.05 -26.66
CA VAL A 115 41.97 -16.44 -26.29
C VAL A 115 43.33 -17.09 -26.05
N ARG A 116 43.56 -17.60 -24.85
CA ARG A 116 44.81 -18.26 -24.46
C ARG A 116 45.01 -19.50 -25.31
N GLN A 117 46.27 -19.77 -25.69
CA GLN A 117 46.60 -20.93 -26.50
C GLN A 117 46.20 -22.26 -25.87
N ASP A 118 46.32 -22.37 -24.54
CA ASP A 118 45.87 -23.55 -23.79
C ASP A 118 44.37 -23.82 -23.98
N THR A 119 43.55 -22.74 -24.04
CA THR A 119 42.11 -22.85 -24.29
C THR A 119 41.83 -23.32 -25.74
N LEU A 120 42.61 -22.88 -26.69
CA LEU A 120 42.46 -23.30 -28.08
C LEU A 120 42.90 -24.76 -28.27
N GLN A 121 44.00 -25.16 -27.63
CA GLN A 121 44.46 -26.54 -27.61
C GLN A 121 43.47 -27.50 -26.94
N ALA A 122 42.72 -27.02 -25.97
CA ALA A 122 41.64 -27.81 -25.31
C ALA A 122 40.41 -28.01 -26.21
N LEU A 123 40.20 -27.15 -27.22
CA LEU A 123 39.05 -27.21 -28.13
C LEU A 123 39.31 -28.12 -29.35
N ILE A 124 40.54 -28.51 -29.58
CA ILE A 124 40.92 -29.37 -30.70
C ILE A 124 41.38 -30.75 -30.20
N VAL A 125 41.19 -31.74 -31.04
CA VAL A 125 41.61 -33.14 -30.77
C VAL A 125 43.03 -33.39 -31.24
N SER A 126 43.43 -32.79 -32.36
CA SER A 126 44.78 -32.98 -32.99
C SER A 126 45.89 -32.46 -32.09
N LYS A 127 46.84 -33.30 -31.73
CA LYS A 127 47.99 -32.97 -30.90
C LYS A 127 49.31 -33.30 -31.61
N LYS A 128 50.39 -32.72 -31.10
CA LYS A 128 51.75 -33.06 -31.54
C LYS A 128 52.02 -34.55 -31.32
N GLY A 129 52.48 -35.26 -32.39
CA GLY A 129 52.75 -36.69 -32.38
C GLY A 129 51.62 -37.57 -32.91
N ASP A 130 50.40 -37.00 -33.08
CA ASP A 130 49.27 -37.72 -33.67
C ASP A 130 49.45 -37.89 -35.16
N LYS A 131 48.91 -38.97 -35.75
CA LYS A 131 48.87 -39.15 -37.18
C LYS A 131 47.96 -38.09 -37.83
N TYR A 132 48.43 -37.47 -38.93
CA TYR A 132 47.64 -36.52 -39.69
C TYR A 132 46.39 -37.19 -40.24
N ASP A 133 45.19 -36.66 -39.91
CA ASP A 133 43.91 -37.12 -40.41
C ASP A 133 43.01 -35.90 -40.74
N GLU A 134 42.59 -35.87 -42.00
CA GLU A 134 41.82 -34.76 -42.54
C GLU A 134 40.44 -34.65 -41.90
N ASP A 135 39.79 -35.79 -41.56
CA ASP A 135 38.53 -35.87 -40.91
C ASP A 135 38.60 -35.31 -39.44
N THR A 136 39.71 -35.59 -38.77
CA THR A 136 39.98 -35.04 -37.43
C THR A 136 40.21 -33.54 -37.48
N LEU A 137 40.99 -33.09 -38.49
CA LEU A 137 41.25 -31.67 -38.71
C LEU A 137 39.94 -30.89 -39.03
N HIS A 138 39.04 -31.51 -39.80
CA HIS A 138 37.74 -30.92 -40.07
C HIS A 138 36.86 -30.82 -38.81
N ARG A 139 36.89 -31.82 -37.95
CA ARG A 139 36.23 -31.77 -36.63
C ARG A 139 36.80 -30.68 -35.75
N ASP A 140 38.11 -30.51 -35.73
CA ASP A 140 38.80 -29.45 -35.00
C ASP A 140 38.41 -28.07 -35.53
N PHE A 141 38.33 -27.90 -36.84
CA PHE A 141 37.85 -26.68 -37.46
C PHE A 141 36.38 -26.37 -37.01
N ILE A 142 35.49 -27.37 -37.09
CA ILE A 142 34.09 -27.22 -36.65
C ILE A 142 33.98 -26.90 -35.14
N SER A 143 34.80 -27.55 -34.32
CA SER A 143 34.87 -27.31 -32.89
C SER A 143 35.27 -25.87 -32.56
N LEU A 144 36.34 -25.39 -33.21
CA LEU A 144 36.80 -24.00 -33.09
C LEU A 144 35.74 -23.01 -33.61
N TRP A 145 35.07 -23.30 -34.73
CA TRP A 145 34.02 -22.48 -35.32
C TRP A 145 32.80 -22.40 -34.42
N ASN A 146 32.34 -23.55 -33.93
CA ASN A 146 31.19 -23.65 -33.03
C ASN A 146 31.41 -22.98 -31.65
N SER A 147 32.69 -22.74 -31.29
CA SER A 147 33.01 -21.96 -30.10
C SER A 147 32.48 -20.52 -30.17
N GLY A 148 32.09 -20.04 -31.37
CA GLY A 148 31.56 -18.71 -31.64
C GLY A 148 32.57 -17.56 -31.46
N ARG A 149 33.84 -17.87 -31.18
CA ARG A 149 34.85 -16.87 -30.78
C ARG A 149 35.59 -16.25 -31.97
N PHE A 150 35.42 -16.79 -33.16
CA PHE A 150 36.17 -16.40 -34.37
C PHE A 150 35.21 -15.95 -35.47
N ASP A 151 35.65 -14.97 -36.24
CA ASP A 151 34.99 -14.50 -37.47
C ASP A 151 35.54 -15.20 -38.71
N ASP A 152 36.79 -15.63 -38.67
CA ASP A 152 37.42 -16.40 -39.74
C ASP A 152 38.43 -17.39 -39.12
N ILE A 153 38.47 -18.57 -39.68
CA ILE A 153 39.43 -19.61 -39.32
C ILE A 153 39.98 -20.21 -40.63
N ARG A 154 41.29 -20.15 -40.80
CA ARG A 154 41.97 -20.80 -41.89
C ARG A 154 42.96 -21.82 -41.34
N VAL A 155 43.02 -22.97 -41.94
CA VAL A 155 43.96 -24.00 -41.55
C VAL A 155 44.97 -24.10 -42.63
N GLU A 156 46.22 -23.82 -42.27
CA GLU A 156 47.39 -23.95 -43.19
C GLU A 156 48.21 -25.15 -42.76
N ARG A 157 48.68 -25.93 -43.76
CA ARG A 157 49.57 -27.08 -43.57
C ARG A 157 50.89 -26.76 -44.16
N GLU A 158 51.91 -26.75 -43.36
CA GLU A 158 53.34 -26.58 -43.87
C GLU A 158 54.15 -27.80 -43.53
N PRO A 159 55.07 -28.20 -44.47
CA PRO A 159 55.97 -29.30 -44.18
C PRO A 159 57.03 -28.86 -43.17
N GLY A 160 57.11 -29.57 -42.02
CA GLY A 160 58.17 -29.43 -41.04
C GLY A 160 59.39 -30.32 -41.28
N LYS A 161 60.20 -30.42 -40.24
CA LYS A 161 61.47 -31.27 -40.37
C LYS A 161 61.16 -32.74 -40.17
N GLN A 162 60.16 -33.10 -39.41
CA GLN A 162 59.81 -34.47 -39.04
C GLN A 162 58.33 -34.84 -39.30
N GLY A 163 57.53 -33.91 -39.78
CA GLY A 163 56.12 -34.11 -40.04
C GLY A 163 55.42 -32.81 -40.51
N TRP A 164 54.13 -32.74 -40.33
CA TRP A 164 53.33 -31.60 -40.74
C TRP A 164 53.11 -30.58 -39.57
N ILE A 165 53.32 -29.30 -39.86
CA ILE A 165 52.98 -28.21 -38.96
C ILE A 165 51.57 -27.73 -39.35
N LEU A 166 50.63 -27.92 -38.45
CA LEU A 166 49.23 -27.40 -38.59
C LEU A 166 49.11 -26.00 -37.96
N ARG A 167 48.80 -25.04 -38.81
CA ARG A 167 48.67 -23.66 -38.38
C ARG A 167 47.22 -23.22 -38.52
N PHE A 168 46.58 -22.97 -37.39
CA PHE A 168 45.26 -22.37 -37.35
C PHE A 168 45.42 -20.86 -37.33
N VAL A 169 45.12 -20.19 -38.44
CA VAL A 169 45.07 -18.73 -38.53
C VAL A 169 43.67 -18.29 -38.21
N VAL A 170 43.48 -17.64 -37.08
CA VAL A 170 42.17 -17.25 -36.57
C VAL A 170 42.04 -15.74 -36.52
N VAL A 171 40.85 -15.27 -36.85
CA VAL A 171 40.44 -13.87 -36.65
C VAL A 171 39.41 -13.83 -35.51
N GLU A 172 39.84 -13.31 -34.37
CA GLU A 172 38.97 -13.24 -33.22
C GLU A 172 37.76 -12.32 -33.44
N ARG A 173 36.56 -12.81 -33.07
CA ARG A 173 35.33 -12.00 -33.07
C ARG A 173 35.48 -10.88 -32.07
N PRO A 174 35.24 -9.63 -32.47
CA PRO A 174 35.40 -8.49 -31.59
C PRO A 174 34.39 -8.53 -30.44
N VAL A 175 34.79 -7.97 -29.31
CA VAL A 175 33.97 -7.90 -28.10
C VAL A 175 33.44 -6.48 -27.89
N VAL A 176 32.20 -6.35 -27.47
CA VAL A 176 31.56 -5.07 -27.18
C VAL A 176 32.14 -4.52 -25.88
N ARG A 177 33.01 -3.51 -25.96
CA ARG A 177 33.67 -2.90 -24.81
C ARG A 177 32.78 -1.89 -24.09
N SER A 178 31.98 -1.14 -24.85
CA SER A 178 31.06 -0.16 -24.31
C SER A 178 29.85 -0.02 -25.20
N ILE A 179 28.68 0.27 -24.58
CA ILE A 179 27.46 0.58 -25.29
C ILE A 179 27.05 1.99 -24.87
N LYS A 180 26.92 2.90 -25.83
CA LYS A 180 26.52 4.28 -25.61
C LYS A 180 25.22 4.56 -26.32
N TYR A 181 24.45 5.47 -25.78
CA TYR A 181 23.21 5.95 -26.37
C TYR A 181 23.30 7.47 -26.50
N GLU A 182 23.08 7.99 -27.70
CA GLU A 182 23.12 9.41 -27.99
C GLU A 182 21.82 9.86 -28.62
N GLY A 183 21.26 10.98 -28.14
CA GLY A 183 20.00 11.52 -28.67
C GLY A 183 18.72 11.02 -27.97
N ASN A 184 18.81 10.07 -27.04
CA ASN A 184 17.69 9.51 -26.28
C ASN A 184 17.20 10.46 -25.18
N LYS A 185 16.37 11.43 -25.52
CA LYS A 185 15.84 12.46 -24.60
C LYS A 185 14.62 11.98 -23.80
N SER A 186 13.78 11.14 -24.42
CA SER A 186 12.52 10.67 -23.87
C SER A 186 12.63 9.37 -23.06
N VAL A 187 13.76 8.66 -23.17
CA VAL A 187 14.05 7.40 -22.48
C VAL A 187 15.42 7.45 -21.84
N THR A 188 15.53 6.98 -20.61
CA THR A 188 16.79 6.90 -19.88
C THR A 188 17.55 5.63 -20.23
N GLN A 189 18.86 5.64 -20.06
CA GLN A 189 19.70 4.46 -20.27
C GLN A 189 19.26 3.27 -19.38
N SER A 190 18.85 3.54 -18.15
CA SER A 190 18.35 2.49 -17.24
C SER A 190 17.09 1.82 -17.80
N GLU A 191 16.13 2.61 -18.26
CA GLU A 191 14.90 2.09 -18.86
C GLU A 191 15.18 1.25 -20.12
N ILE A 192 16.16 1.65 -20.93
CA ILE A 192 16.59 0.88 -22.12
C ILE A 192 17.15 -0.48 -21.69
N LEU A 193 18.05 -0.50 -20.71
CA LEU A 193 18.66 -1.73 -20.21
C LEU A 193 17.64 -2.67 -19.58
N ASP A 194 16.68 -2.14 -18.83
CA ASP A 194 15.59 -2.92 -18.24
C ASP A 194 14.69 -3.53 -19.32
N ARG A 195 14.36 -2.77 -20.37
CA ARG A 195 13.60 -3.28 -21.53
C ARG A 195 14.37 -4.35 -22.30
N TYR A 196 15.68 -4.18 -22.48
CA TYR A 196 16.51 -5.18 -23.13
C TYR A 196 16.57 -6.49 -22.34
N LYS A 197 16.60 -6.40 -21.01
CA LYS A 197 16.52 -7.55 -20.12
C LYS A 197 15.15 -8.25 -20.21
N GLU A 198 14.07 -7.49 -20.19
CA GLU A 198 12.70 -7.99 -20.34
C GLU A 198 12.51 -8.73 -21.68
N ARG A 199 12.96 -8.12 -22.79
CA ARG A 199 12.86 -8.67 -24.14
C ARG A 199 13.97 -9.68 -24.47
N LYS A 200 14.83 -10.03 -23.51
CA LYS A 200 15.93 -11.00 -23.66
C LYS A 200 16.86 -10.69 -24.86
N VAL A 201 17.18 -9.44 -25.08
CA VAL A 201 18.02 -8.98 -26.19
C VAL A 201 19.42 -9.60 -26.14
N GLY A 202 19.95 -9.82 -24.93
CA GLY A 202 21.24 -10.48 -24.72
C GLY A 202 22.47 -9.67 -25.15
N LEU A 203 22.32 -8.35 -25.35
CA LEU A 203 23.42 -7.45 -25.66
C LEU A 203 24.00 -6.89 -24.38
N VAL A 204 25.21 -7.31 -24.01
CA VAL A 204 25.85 -6.93 -22.74
C VAL A 204 27.28 -6.47 -23.02
N VAL A 205 27.80 -5.56 -22.24
CA VAL A 205 29.21 -5.17 -22.24
C VAL A 205 30.07 -6.39 -21.93
N GLU A 206 31.21 -6.52 -22.55
CA GLU A 206 32.14 -7.66 -22.54
C GLU A 206 31.58 -8.93 -23.24
N SER A 207 30.42 -8.87 -23.90
CA SER A 207 29.93 -9.96 -24.75
C SER A 207 30.50 -9.87 -26.16
N GLN A 208 30.52 -11.00 -26.88
CA GLN A 208 30.92 -11.06 -28.30
C GLN A 208 29.92 -10.26 -29.14
N TYR A 209 30.43 -9.54 -30.12
CA TYR A 209 29.63 -8.81 -31.07
C TYR A 209 28.80 -9.77 -31.94
N ASP A 210 27.50 -9.54 -31.95
CA ASP A 210 26.53 -10.27 -32.74
C ASP A 210 25.64 -9.26 -33.48
N PRO A 211 25.73 -9.18 -34.82
CA PRO A 211 24.89 -8.26 -35.60
C PRO A 211 23.39 -8.44 -35.37
N ASN A 212 22.93 -9.70 -35.15
CA ASN A 212 21.52 -10.00 -34.92
C ASN A 212 21.05 -9.43 -33.58
N LYS A 213 21.88 -9.53 -32.52
CA LYS A 213 21.56 -8.92 -31.23
C LYS A 213 21.51 -7.40 -31.29
N VAL A 214 22.42 -6.79 -32.07
CA VAL A 214 22.42 -5.34 -32.29
C VAL A 214 21.17 -4.90 -33.06
N GLN A 215 20.77 -5.65 -34.07
CA GLN A 215 19.54 -5.35 -34.82
C GLN A 215 18.31 -5.56 -33.96
N HIS A 216 18.28 -6.59 -33.13
CA HIS A 216 17.19 -6.80 -32.16
C HIS A 216 17.13 -5.68 -31.14
N ALA A 217 18.27 -5.24 -30.58
CA ALA A 217 18.37 -4.09 -29.69
C ALA A 217 17.84 -2.80 -30.34
N LYS A 218 18.20 -2.56 -31.58
CA LYS A 218 17.71 -1.43 -32.39
C LYS A 218 16.20 -1.47 -32.53
N ASN A 219 15.60 -2.61 -32.87
CA ASN A 219 14.16 -2.77 -33.04
C ASN A 219 13.41 -2.55 -31.72
N VAL A 220 13.91 -3.13 -30.61
CA VAL A 220 13.32 -2.93 -29.27
C VAL A 220 13.39 -1.47 -28.82
N LEU A 221 14.46 -0.75 -29.16
CA LEU A 221 14.57 0.67 -28.86
C LEU A 221 13.61 1.53 -29.70
N ILE A 222 13.42 1.21 -30.97
CA ILE A 222 12.43 1.85 -31.86
C ILE A 222 11.01 1.61 -31.31
N GLU A 223 10.68 0.36 -30.92
CA GLU A 223 9.40 0.01 -30.29
C GLU A 223 9.16 0.84 -29.02
N MET A 224 10.17 0.93 -28.16
CA MET A 224 10.09 1.71 -26.92
C MET A 224 9.88 3.20 -27.17
N LEU A 225 10.49 3.77 -28.19
CA LEU A 225 10.32 5.17 -28.60
C LEU A 225 8.91 5.40 -29.18
N ALA A 226 8.41 4.45 -29.97
CA ALA A 226 7.06 4.49 -30.52
C ALA A 226 6.00 4.46 -29.39
N GLU A 227 6.17 3.62 -28.38
CA GLU A 227 5.33 3.59 -27.16
C GLU A 227 5.30 4.96 -26.44
N ARG A 228 6.38 5.74 -26.55
CA ARG A 228 6.46 7.10 -25.99
C ARG A 228 5.90 8.18 -26.95
N GLY A 229 5.40 7.74 -28.12
CA GLY A 229 4.75 8.61 -29.13
C GLY A 229 5.71 9.11 -30.23
N HIS A 230 6.91 8.57 -30.31
CA HIS A 230 7.88 8.92 -31.34
C HIS A 230 7.84 7.85 -32.48
N GLN A 231 6.75 7.87 -33.27
CA GLN A 231 6.49 6.87 -34.33
C GLN A 231 7.50 6.90 -35.47
N TYR A 232 8.19 8.03 -35.65
CA TYR A 232 9.19 8.21 -36.69
C TYR A 232 10.62 8.16 -36.15
N ALA A 233 10.80 7.62 -34.96
CA ALA A 233 12.11 7.49 -34.38
C ALA A 233 13.01 6.61 -35.25
N LYS A 234 14.24 7.08 -35.46
CA LYS A 234 15.28 6.34 -36.16
C LYS A 234 16.41 6.03 -35.19
N VAL A 235 16.89 4.82 -35.26
CA VAL A 235 18.02 4.38 -34.43
C VAL A 235 19.07 3.79 -35.34
N ASP A 236 20.25 4.36 -35.31
CA ASP A 236 21.38 3.86 -36.05
C ASP A 236 22.47 3.39 -35.11
N ALA A 237 23.07 2.25 -35.43
CA ALA A 237 24.13 1.66 -34.63
C ALA A 237 25.47 1.93 -35.29
N GLU A 238 26.31 2.72 -34.68
CA GLU A 238 27.68 2.99 -35.13
C GLU A 238 28.67 2.09 -34.40
N LEU A 239 29.54 1.49 -35.15
CA LEU A 239 30.57 0.56 -34.66
C LEU A 239 31.96 1.21 -34.81
N ARG A 240 32.61 1.46 -33.69
CA ARG A 240 34.00 1.92 -33.68
C ARG A 240 34.93 0.80 -33.23
N ARG A 241 35.87 0.38 -34.10
CA ARG A 241 36.86 -0.61 -33.72
C ARG A 241 37.94 -0.01 -32.81
N VAL A 242 38.20 -0.70 -31.72
CA VAL A 242 39.22 -0.37 -30.74
C VAL A 242 40.23 -1.51 -30.69
N PRO A 243 41.48 -1.28 -31.14
CA PRO A 243 42.51 -2.33 -31.11
C PRO A 243 42.68 -2.88 -29.67
N PRO A 244 43.00 -4.18 -29.49
CA PRO A 244 43.34 -5.14 -30.56
C PRO A 244 42.15 -5.92 -31.15
N SER A 245 41.02 -6.12 -30.45
CA SER A 245 39.87 -6.89 -30.94
C SER A 245 38.59 -6.50 -30.16
N SER A 246 38.39 -5.19 -29.96
CA SER A 246 37.20 -4.67 -29.25
C SER A 246 36.42 -3.73 -30.17
N LEU A 247 35.11 -3.55 -29.82
CA LEU A 247 34.21 -2.60 -30.47
C LEU A 247 33.56 -1.70 -29.44
N GLU A 248 33.43 -0.42 -29.75
CA GLU A 248 32.50 0.48 -29.09
C GLU A 248 31.24 0.56 -29.96
N LEU A 249 30.10 0.34 -29.36
CA LEU A 249 28.81 0.41 -30.01
C LEU A 249 28.08 1.68 -29.51
N THR A 250 27.72 2.55 -30.46
CA THR A 250 26.95 3.76 -30.16
C THR A 250 25.61 3.70 -30.90
N PHE A 251 24.51 3.69 -30.17
CA PHE A 251 23.18 3.88 -30.74
C PHE A 251 22.88 5.37 -30.86
N LYS A 252 22.83 5.86 -32.09
CA LYS A 252 22.37 7.22 -32.39
C LYS A 252 20.87 7.20 -32.55
N VAL A 253 20.17 7.92 -31.68
CA VAL A 253 18.73 7.98 -31.63
C VAL A 253 18.28 9.34 -32.15
N ASP A 254 17.52 9.36 -33.23
CA ASP A 254 16.72 10.49 -33.66
C ASP A 254 15.27 10.19 -33.31
N GLU A 255 14.79 10.81 -32.23
CA GLU A 255 13.43 10.56 -31.73
C GLU A 255 12.34 11.08 -32.68
N GLY A 256 12.66 12.06 -33.53
CA GLY A 256 11.66 12.73 -34.36
C GLY A 256 10.58 13.45 -33.52
N PRO A 257 9.54 13.96 -34.16
CA PRO A 257 8.47 14.68 -33.49
C PRO A 257 7.57 13.75 -32.69
N LYS A 258 7.13 14.21 -31.52
CA LYS A 258 6.14 13.48 -30.69
C LYS A 258 4.77 13.62 -31.31
N VAL A 259 4.14 12.51 -31.67
CA VAL A 259 2.80 12.45 -32.25
C VAL A 259 1.77 12.19 -31.17
N LYS A 260 0.70 13.00 -31.16
CA LYS A 260 -0.44 12.83 -30.28
C LYS A 260 -1.69 12.45 -31.07
N VAL A 261 -2.65 11.81 -30.39
CA VAL A 261 -3.95 11.52 -31.01
C VAL A 261 -4.67 12.83 -31.31
N GLY A 262 -5.15 12.96 -32.53
CA GLY A 262 -5.97 14.08 -33.02
C GLY A 262 -7.46 13.79 -32.89
N VAL A 263 -8.16 13.94 -33.98
CA VAL A 263 -9.59 13.60 -34.07
C VAL A 263 -9.71 12.10 -34.34
N ILE A 264 -10.65 11.46 -33.63
CA ILE A 264 -11.07 10.10 -33.94
C ILE A 264 -12.45 10.18 -34.59
N ASP A 265 -12.51 9.80 -35.85
CA ASP A 265 -13.73 9.78 -36.64
C ASP A 265 -14.17 8.33 -36.86
N ILE A 266 -15.44 8.06 -36.55
CA ILE A 266 -16.03 6.71 -36.65
C ILE A 266 -17.14 6.83 -37.71
N GLU A 267 -17.01 6.05 -38.76
CA GLU A 267 -18.03 5.93 -39.81
C GLU A 267 -18.69 4.53 -39.77
N GLY A 268 -19.92 4.48 -40.30
CA GLY A 268 -20.70 3.23 -40.35
C GLY A 268 -21.43 2.84 -39.06
N ASN A 269 -21.18 3.55 -37.95
CA ASN A 269 -21.85 3.33 -36.67
C ASN A 269 -23.27 3.93 -36.64
N LYS A 270 -24.26 3.14 -36.96
CA LYS A 270 -25.69 3.57 -36.98
C LYS A 270 -26.39 3.35 -35.64
N VAL A 271 -25.97 2.30 -34.88
CA VAL A 271 -26.63 1.85 -33.65
C VAL A 271 -26.04 2.53 -32.42
N PHE A 272 -24.73 2.65 -32.36
CA PHE A 272 -24.05 3.28 -31.22
C PHE A 272 -23.52 4.65 -31.63
N SER A 273 -23.52 5.58 -30.68
CA SER A 273 -22.91 6.87 -30.93
C SER A 273 -21.40 6.74 -31.11
N SER A 274 -20.78 7.57 -31.95
CA SER A 274 -19.31 7.58 -32.11
C SER A 274 -18.60 7.76 -30.78
N LYS A 275 -19.23 8.46 -29.82
CA LYS A 275 -18.71 8.66 -28.47
C LYS A 275 -18.65 7.35 -27.66
N ASP A 276 -19.64 6.49 -27.77
CA ASP A 276 -19.66 5.19 -27.08
C ASP A 276 -18.65 4.23 -27.69
N VAL A 277 -18.51 4.26 -29.02
CA VAL A 277 -17.49 3.46 -29.74
C VAL A 277 -16.08 3.91 -29.37
N ILE A 278 -15.82 5.23 -29.34
CA ILE A 278 -14.52 5.77 -28.92
C ILE A 278 -14.21 5.40 -27.46
N ARG A 279 -15.21 5.36 -26.58
CA ARG A 279 -15.02 4.88 -25.20
C ARG A 279 -14.60 3.41 -25.08
N ALA A 280 -14.93 2.60 -26.09
CA ALA A 280 -14.44 1.22 -26.13
C ALA A 280 -12.94 1.14 -26.41
N MET A 281 -12.35 2.17 -27.04
CA MET A 281 -10.90 2.30 -27.22
C MET A 281 -10.24 2.60 -25.88
N LYS A 282 -9.37 1.74 -25.44
CA LYS A 282 -8.71 1.90 -24.12
C LYS A 282 -7.40 2.68 -24.18
N ASN A 283 -6.66 2.53 -25.28
CA ASN A 283 -5.29 3.03 -25.39
C ASN A 283 -5.24 4.44 -25.97
N LEU A 284 -5.94 4.69 -27.05
CA LEU A 284 -5.86 5.94 -27.80
C LEU A 284 -6.95 6.95 -27.44
N HIS A 285 -8.02 6.51 -26.82
CA HIS A 285 -9.07 7.41 -26.33
C HIS A 285 -8.48 8.50 -25.41
N PRO A 286 -8.73 9.79 -25.65
CA PRO A 286 -8.31 10.86 -24.74
C PRO A 286 -8.83 10.67 -23.32
N LEU A 287 -8.06 11.09 -22.32
CA LEU A 287 -8.43 10.95 -20.91
C LEU A 287 -9.22 12.15 -20.41
N GLY A 288 -10.21 11.89 -19.58
CA GLY A 288 -10.99 12.90 -18.90
C GLY A 288 -11.83 12.31 -17.79
N ILE A 289 -12.78 13.08 -17.26
CA ILE A 289 -13.72 12.60 -16.26
C ILE A 289 -14.82 11.82 -17.00
N PRO A 290 -14.94 10.48 -16.78
CA PRO A 290 -15.93 9.66 -17.46
C PRO A 290 -17.35 10.22 -17.26
N TYR A 291 -18.15 10.24 -18.33
CA TYR A 291 -19.52 10.74 -18.34
C TYR A 291 -19.70 12.24 -18.03
N SER A 292 -18.61 13.01 -17.99
CA SER A 292 -18.67 14.45 -17.86
C SER A 292 -18.92 15.09 -19.22
N ILE A 293 -19.94 15.98 -19.33
CA ILE A 293 -20.22 16.71 -20.56
C ILE A 293 -19.08 17.69 -20.90
N LEU A 294 -18.40 18.23 -19.89
CA LEU A 294 -17.38 19.29 -20.05
C LEU A 294 -15.93 18.76 -20.03
N PHE A 295 -15.67 17.66 -19.34
CA PHE A 295 -14.31 17.22 -19.03
C PHE A 295 -13.97 15.81 -19.52
N GLU A 296 -14.75 15.24 -20.44
CA GLU A 296 -14.55 13.86 -20.88
C GLU A 296 -13.24 13.66 -21.66
N ASN A 297 -12.82 14.65 -22.45
CA ASN A 297 -11.60 14.57 -23.24
C ASN A 297 -10.57 15.63 -22.79
N LEU A 298 -10.21 15.61 -21.52
CA LEU A 298 -9.37 16.63 -20.90
C LEU A 298 -7.89 16.53 -21.28
N PHE A 299 -7.37 15.30 -21.46
CA PHE A 299 -5.95 15.05 -21.68
C PHE A 299 -5.69 14.30 -22.99
N ASP A 300 -4.68 14.75 -23.73
CA ASP A 300 -4.20 14.09 -24.95
C ASP A 300 -3.56 12.73 -24.65
N ARG A 301 -3.71 11.79 -25.60
CA ARG A 301 -2.93 10.55 -25.64
C ARG A 301 -1.84 10.64 -26.71
N THR A 302 -0.73 9.97 -26.48
CA THR A 302 0.28 9.75 -27.51
C THR A 302 -0.22 8.70 -28.50
N PHE A 303 0.00 8.94 -29.77
CA PHE A 303 -0.35 7.99 -30.82
C PHE A 303 0.67 6.84 -30.87
N ASP A 304 0.16 5.63 -31.03
CA ASP A 304 0.92 4.39 -31.17
C ASP A 304 0.14 3.45 -32.10
N SER A 305 0.73 3.08 -33.21
CA SER A 305 0.08 2.24 -34.21
C SER A 305 -0.27 0.84 -33.71
N THR A 306 0.58 0.23 -32.90
CA THR A 306 0.30 -1.08 -32.28
C THR A 306 -0.92 -1.04 -31.38
N LYS A 307 -1.04 0.04 -30.60
CA LYS A 307 -2.19 0.28 -29.74
C LYS A 307 -3.48 0.59 -30.51
N LEU A 308 -3.35 1.13 -31.72
CA LEU A 308 -4.49 1.32 -32.61
C LEU A 308 -5.11 -0.02 -33.01
N GLU A 309 -4.29 -1.00 -33.38
CA GLU A 309 -4.77 -2.34 -33.72
C GLU A 309 -5.47 -3.02 -32.54
N GLU A 310 -4.93 -2.90 -31.36
CA GLU A 310 -5.59 -3.39 -30.14
C GLU A 310 -6.93 -2.68 -29.90
N ASP A 311 -7.01 -1.38 -30.14
CA ASP A 311 -8.24 -0.60 -29.95
C ASP A 311 -9.29 -0.94 -31.01
N LYS A 312 -8.89 -1.22 -32.26
CA LYS A 312 -9.78 -1.78 -33.29
C LYS A 312 -10.42 -3.10 -32.84
N GLN A 313 -9.60 -4.02 -32.36
CA GLN A 313 -10.11 -5.28 -31.79
C GLN A 313 -11.08 -5.04 -30.62
N ARG A 314 -10.82 -4.05 -29.78
CA ARG A 314 -11.74 -3.70 -28.68
C ARG A 314 -13.07 -3.12 -29.20
N ILE A 315 -13.04 -2.32 -30.26
CA ILE A 315 -14.27 -1.85 -30.91
C ILE A 315 -15.08 -3.05 -31.44
N GLN A 316 -14.44 -3.98 -32.13
CA GLN A 316 -15.11 -5.19 -32.62
C GLN A 316 -15.72 -6.01 -31.48
N VAL A 317 -14.96 -6.24 -30.42
CA VAL A 317 -15.44 -6.92 -29.20
C VAL A 317 -16.60 -6.16 -28.57
N PHE A 318 -16.56 -4.81 -28.52
CA PHE A 318 -17.66 -4.00 -27.99
C PHE A 318 -18.98 -4.25 -28.76
N TYR A 319 -18.94 -4.30 -30.08
CA TYR A 319 -20.11 -4.63 -30.88
C TYR A 319 -20.60 -6.07 -30.63
N GLN A 320 -19.68 -7.03 -30.59
CA GLN A 320 -19.97 -8.43 -30.33
C GLN A 320 -20.55 -8.67 -28.91
N GLU A 321 -20.12 -7.91 -27.93
CA GLU A 321 -20.69 -7.94 -26.57
C GLU A 321 -22.14 -7.45 -26.54
N HIS A 322 -22.55 -6.59 -27.49
CA HIS A 322 -23.89 -6.02 -27.59
C HIS A 322 -24.81 -6.73 -28.58
N GLY A 323 -24.38 -7.87 -29.11
CA GLY A 323 -25.19 -8.71 -29.99
C GLY A 323 -24.89 -8.62 -31.48
N TYR A 324 -23.97 -7.76 -31.89
CA TYR A 324 -23.55 -7.62 -33.28
C TYR A 324 -22.38 -8.56 -33.57
N PHE A 325 -22.70 -9.86 -33.57
CA PHE A 325 -21.70 -10.93 -33.64
C PHE A 325 -20.84 -10.87 -34.91
N MET A 326 -21.44 -10.49 -36.06
CA MET A 326 -20.75 -10.36 -37.34
C MET A 326 -20.12 -8.99 -37.59
N ALA A 327 -20.06 -8.12 -36.57
CA ALA A 327 -19.48 -6.80 -36.73
C ALA A 327 -18.00 -6.88 -37.13
N HIS A 328 -17.64 -6.13 -38.14
CA HIS A 328 -16.28 -6.02 -38.65
C HIS A 328 -15.79 -4.57 -38.59
N VAL A 329 -14.54 -4.41 -38.18
CA VAL A 329 -13.86 -3.10 -38.15
C VAL A 329 -12.79 -3.10 -39.20
N ALA A 330 -12.94 -2.28 -40.22
CA ALA A 330 -11.97 -2.16 -41.31
C ALA A 330 -10.64 -1.55 -40.84
N ASP A 331 -9.65 -1.55 -41.71
CA ASP A 331 -8.36 -0.94 -41.40
C ASP A 331 -8.51 0.57 -41.23
N ALA A 332 -7.95 1.09 -40.15
CA ALA A 332 -8.04 2.49 -39.79
C ALA A 332 -7.12 3.35 -40.69
N THR A 333 -7.66 4.42 -41.26
CA THR A 333 -6.88 5.39 -42.01
C THR A 333 -6.32 6.45 -41.05
N VAL A 334 -5.00 6.62 -41.01
CA VAL A 334 -4.31 7.58 -40.13
C VAL A 334 -3.72 8.70 -40.97
N THR A 335 -4.16 9.93 -40.73
CA THR A 335 -3.64 11.14 -41.40
C THR A 335 -2.90 12.01 -40.39
N MET A 336 -1.69 12.47 -40.77
CA MET A 336 -0.88 13.33 -39.91
C MET A 336 -1.15 14.81 -40.20
N ARG A 337 -1.55 15.54 -39.15
CA ARG A 337 -1.85 16.98 -39.24
C ARG A 337 -0.96 17.77 -38.29
N GLN A 338 -0.36 18.85 -38.81
CA GLN A 338 0.36 19.82 -37.98
C GLN A 338 -0.61 20.82 -37.39
N VAL A 339 -0.56 21.02 -36.08
CA VAL A 339 -1.34 22.02 -35.35
C VAL A 339 -0.42 23.15 -34.93
N GLY A 340 -0.68 24.35 -35.48
CA GLY A 340 0.16 25.53 -35.30
C GLY A 340 0.02 26.26 -33.96
N GLY A 341 -0.87 25.84 -33.09
CA GLY A 341 -1.07 26.51 -31.79
C GLY A 341 -1.74 27.86 -31.86
N ALA A 342 -2.54 28.14 -32.91
CA ALA A 342 -3.32 29.35 -33.02
C ALA A 342 -4.46 29.36 -31.97
N GLY A 343 -4.60 30.45 -31.22
CA GLY A 343 -5.61 30.61 -30.17
C GLY A 343 -5.17 30.25 -28.79
N THR A 344 -6.07 30.37 -27.79
CA THR A 344 -5.82 30.03 -26.42
C THR A 344 -5.81 28.51 -26.24
N HIS A 345 -4.73 27.97 -25.67
CA HIS A 345 -4.62 26.56 -25.34
C HIS A 345 -3.99 26.38 -23.97
N ILE A 346 -4.40 25.32 -23.30
CA ILE A 346 -3.77 24.88 -22.04
C ILE A 346 -2.86 23.71 -22.41
N TRP A 347 -1.62 23.73 -21.92
CA TRP A 347 -0.58 22.77 -22.36
C TRP A 347 -0.93 21.26 -22.18
N LEU A 348 -1.91 20.95 -21.36
CA LEU A 348 -2.42 19.60 -21.17
C LEU A 348 -3.71 19.31 -21.94
N ILE A 349 -4.45 20.34 -22.35
CA ILE A 349 -5.78 20.16 -22.94
C ILE A 349 -5.69 20.04 -24.46
N HIS A 350 -6.32 19.04 -25.00
CA HIS A 350 -6.67 18.82 -26.39
C HIS A 350 -7.84 19.77 -26.80
N PRO A 351 -7.91 20.28 -28.00
CA PRO A 351 -7.09 20.01 -29.19
C PRO A 351 -6.09 21.10 -29.58
N ASN A 352 -6.06 22.24 -28.91
CA ASN A 352 -5.33 23.43 -29.38
C ASN A 352 -3.82 23.41 -29.06
N LYS A 353 -3.32 22.34 -28.48
CA LYS A 353 -1.91 22.22 -28.17
C LYS A 353 -1.08 22.06 -29.45
N PRO A 354 -0.04 22.88 -29.65
CA PRO A 354 0.80 22.80 -30.85
C PRO A 354 1.53 21.45 -30.94
N GLY A 355 1.75 21.02 -32.21
CA GLY A 355 2.49 19.75 -32.46
C GLY A 355 1.83 18.91 -33.54
N THR A 356 2.38 17.72 -33.77
CA THR A 356 1.85 16.76 -34.74
C THR A 356 0.71 15.96 -34.13
N ARG A 357 -0.40 15.82 -34.86
CA ARG A 357 -1.60 15.04 -34.49
C ARG A 357 -1.83 13.95 -35.52
N ALA A 358 -2.20 12.77 -35.04
CA ALA A 358 -2.70 11.67 -35.85
C ALA A 358 -4.23 11.69 -35.81
N ASP A 359 -4.86 12.08 -36.89
CA ASP A 359 -6.30 11.99 -37.05
C ASP A 359 -6.63 10.58 -37.55
N ILE A 360 -7.50 9.87 -36.85
CA ILE A 360 -7.78 8.45 -37.05
C ILE A 360 -9.22 8.32 -37.55
N LYS A 361 -9.39 7.69 -38.72
CA LYS A 361 -10.70 7.33 -39.23
C LYS A 361 -10.87 5.83 -39.19
N VAL A 362 -11.96 5.37 -38.59
CA VAL A 362 -12.30 3.96 -38.46
C VAL A 362 -13.66 3.70 -39.09
N ASP A 363 -13.68 2.79 -40.05
CA ASP A 363 -14.91 2.39 -40.74
C ASP A 363 -15.42 1.06 -40.10
N ILE A 364 -16.74 1.02 -39.81
CA ILE A 364 -17.37 -0.09 -39.11
C ILE A 364 -18.55 -0.64 -39.90
N GLU A 365 -18.55 -1.95 -40.09
CA GLU A 365 -19.70 -2.68 -40.60
C GLU A 365 -20.38 -3.39 -39.43
N GLU A 366 -21.49 -2.81 -38.92
CA GLU A 366 -22.14 -3.29 -37.69
C GLU A 366 -22.79 -4.67 -37.86
N GLY A 367 -23.31 -5.00 -39.06
CA GLY A 367 -24.08 -6.20 -39.30
C GLY A 367 -25.49 -6.21 -38.64
N ARG A 368 -26.04 -7.35 -38.40
CA ARG A 368 -27.36 -7.54 -37.76
C ARG A 368 -27.14 -7.83 -36.26
N LYS A 369 -28.19 -7.56 -35.49
CA LYS A 369 -28.23 -7.91 -34.06
C LYS A 369 -28.77 -9.32 -33.89
N TYR A 370 -28.01 -10.19 -33.24
CA TYR A 370 -28.35 -11.60 -33.08
C TYR A 370 -28.87 -11.93 -31.68
N HIS A 371 -29.78 -12.89 -31.60
CA HIS A 371 -30.35 -13.44 -30.37
C HIS A 371 -30.02 -14.93 -30.25
N LEU A 372 -29.83 -15.40 -29.02
CA LEU A 372 -29.54 -16.79 -28.75
C LEU A 372 -30.79 -17.66 -29.01
N ASN A 373 -30.69 -18.67 -29.86
CA ASN A 373 -31.74 -19.65 -30.05
C ASN A 373 -31.56 -20.85 -29.11
N ASN A 374 -30.44 -21.56 -29.22
CA ASN A 374 -30.16 -22.73 -28.39
C ASN A 374 -28.68 -22.84 -28.01
N ILE A 375 -28.40 -23.54 -26.89
CA ILE A 375 -27.03 -23.94 -26.49
C ILE A 375 -27.02 -25.46 -26.42
N THR A 376 -26.12 -26.08 -27.16
CA THR A 376 -25.91 -27.52 -27.17
C THR A 376 -24.50 -27.87 -26.72
N PHE A 377 -24.34 -28.94 -25.97
CA PHE A 377 -23.10 -29.47 -25.49
C PHE A 377 -22.78 -30.83 -26.06
N THR A 378 -21.66 -31.02 -26.70
CA THR A 378 -21.18 -32.29 -27.24
C THR A 378 -19.88 -32.69 -26.51
N GLY A 379 -19.64 -33.99 -26.34
CA GLY A 379 -18.45 -34.54 -25.71
C GLY A 379 -18.47 -34.58 -24.17
N VAL A 380 -19.53 -34.14 -23.52
CA VAL A 380 -19.68 -34.21 -22.05
C VAL A 380 -19.95 -35.64 -21.62
N LYS A 381 -19.12 -36.19 -20.72
CA LYS A 381 -19.20 -37.54 -20.18
C LYS A 381 -19.38 -37.57 -18.66
N PHE A 382 -18.81 -36.65 -17.96
CA PHE A 382 -18.78 -36.62 -16.51
C PHE A 382 -20.13 -36.20 -15.88
N PHE A 383 -20.80 -35.22 -16.47
CA PHE A 383 -22.11 -34.78 -16.00
C PHE A 383 -23.25 -35.41 -16.79
N LYS A 384 -24.23 -36.00 -16.09
CA LYS A 384 -25.37 -36.72 -16.70
C LYS A 384 -26.38 -35.78 -17.37
N THR A 385 -26.50 -34.54 -16.91
CA THR A 385 -27.47 -33.53 -17.43
C THR A 385 -26.74 -32.23 -17.72
N PRO A 386 -25.93 -32.18 -18.80
CA PRO A 386 -25.09 -31.02 -19.08
C PRO A 386 -25.89 -29.73 -19.34
N GLU A 387 -27.00 -29.82 -20.05
CA GLU A 387 -27.82 -28.66 -20.41
C GLU A 387 -28.39 -27.98 -19.17
N ALA A 388 -28.95 -28.74 -18.22
CA ALA A 388 -29.54 -28.20 -17.01
C ALA A 388 -28.50 -27.54 -16.08
N LEU A 389 -27.26 -28.07 -16.04
CA LEU A 389 -26.19 -27.60 -15.17
C LEU A 389 -25.38 -26.48 -15.79
N MET A 390 -25.08 -26.54 -17.08
CA MET A 390 -24.12 -25.68 -17.74
C MET A 390 -24.74 -24.45 -18.42
N THR A 391 -25.97 -24.56 -18.96
CA THR A 391 -26.66 -23.44 -19.60
C THR A 391 -26.77 -22.22 -18.68
N PRO A 392 -27.08 -22.32 -17.37
CA PRO A 392 -27.14 -21.18 -16.47
C PRO A 392 -25.78 -20.46 -16.29
N LEU A 393 -24.66 -21.17 -16.54
CA LEU A 393 -23.30 -20.57 -16.37
C LEU A 393 -23.04 -19.47 -17.38
N PHE A 394 -23.74 -19.46 -18.51
CA PHE A 394 -23.60 -18.44 -19.55
C PHE A 394 -24.38 -17.16 -19.23
N GLY A 395 -25.39 -17.24 -18.36
CA GLY A 395 -26.25 -16.09 -18.05
C GLY A 395 -26.96 -15.53 -19.29
N MET A 396 -27.29 -16.40 -20.24
CA MET A 396 -28.05 -16.08 -21.45
C MET A 396 -29.19 -17.09 -21.57
N SER A 397 -30.41 -16.58 -21.80
CA SER A 397 -31.61 -17.38 -22.02
C SER A 397 -31.98 -17.36 -23.51
N LYS A 398 -32.75 -18.34 -23.93
CA LYS A 398 -33.31 -18.41 -25.29
C LYS A 398 -34.08 -17.10 -25.61
N GLY A 399 -33.77 -16.46 -26.74
CA GLY A 399 -34.38 -15.20 -27.18
C GLY A 399 -33.66 -13.94 -26.65
N GLU A 400 -32.72 -14.08 -25.70
CA GLU A 400 -31.90 -12.96 -25.28
C GLU A 400 -30.84 -12.60 -26.33
N VAL A 401 -30.31 -11.35 -26.23
CA VAL A 401 -29.26 -10.89 -27.10
C VAL A 401 -28.00 -11.73 -26.93
N PHE A 402 -27.47 -12.27 -28.02
CA PHE A 402 -26.22 -13.03 -28.00
C PHE A 402 -25.03 -12.13 -27.68
N SER A 403 -24.29 -12.42 -26.64
CA SER A 403 -23.15 -11.63 -26.17
C SER A 403 -21.90 -12.49 -26.05
N THR A 404 -20.85 -12.11 -26.78
CA THR A 404 -19.56 -12.80 -26.71
C THR A 404 -18.88 -12.62 -25.34
N ALA A 405 -19.17 -11.55 -24.61
CA ALA A 405 -18.71 -11.38 -23.23
C ALA A 405 -19.35 -12.42 -22.30
N LYS A 406 -20.67 -12.63 -22.42
CA LYS A 406 -21.40 -13.65 -21.67
C LYS A 406 -20.91 -15.06 -22.06
N LEU A 407 -20.67 -15.31 -23.36
CA LEU A 407 -20.07 -16.54 -23.85
C LEU A 407 -18.70 -16.81 -23.20
N LYS A 408 -17.77 -15.89 -23.28
CA LYS A 408 -16.44 -16.02 -22.65
C LYS A 408 -16.54 -16.30 -21.16
N LYS A 409 -17.42 -15.57 -20.46
CA LYS A 409 -17.67 -15.78 -19.03
C LYS A 409 -18.27 -17.15 -18.73
N GLY A 410 -19.18 -17.63 -19.57
CA GLY A 410 -19.77 -18.98 -19.48
C GLY A 410 -18.72 -20.07 -19.62
N ILE A 411 -17.84 -19.95 -20.61
CA ILE A 411 -16.69 -20.84 -20.80
C ILE A 411 -15.75 -20.82 -19.60
N GLU A 412 -15.44 -19.64 -19.07
CA GLU A 412 -14.63 -19.50 -17.85
C GLU A 412 -15.30 -20.17 -16.64
N ASN A 413 -16.61 -20.01 -16.48
CA ASN A 413 -17.38 -20.67 -15.43
C ASN A 413 -17.37 -22.18 -15.58
N MET A 414 -17.50 -22.72 -16.82
CA MET A 414 -17.36 -24.15 -17.10
C MET A 414 -15.97 -24.66 -16.72
N ARG A 415 -14.92 -23.96 -17.12
CA ARG A 415 -13.52 -24.30 -16.74
C ARG A 415 -13.33 -24.32 -15.24
N LYS A 416 -13.90 -23.35 -14.52
CA LYS A 416 -13.89 -23.32 -13.05
C LYS A 416 -14.67 -24.50 -12.45
N LEU A 417 -15.82 -24.86 -13.02
CA LEU A 417 -16.61 -25.99 -12.58
C LEU A 417 -15.83 -27.31 -12.72
N TYR A 418 -15.30 -27.59 -13.91
CA TYR A 418 -14.50 -28.79 -14.15
C TYR A 418 -13.21 -28.83 -13.38
N GLY A 419 -12.55 -27.67 -13.21
CA GLY A 419 -11.34 -27.54 -12.41
C GLY A 419 -11.53 -27.87 -10.93
N GLN A 420 -12.75 -27.79 -10.39
CA GLN A 420 -13.04 -28.25 -9.03
C GLN A 420 -13.05 -29.78 -8.88
N PHE A 421 -13.20 -30.49 -10.00
CA PHE A 421 -13.20 -31.94 -10.05
C PHE A 421 -11.94 -32.54 -10.67
N GLY A 422 -10.88 -31.77 -10.82
CA GLY A 422 -9.56 -32.25 -11.23
C GLY A 422 -9.33 -32.34 -12.76
N PHE A 423 -10.23 -31.80 -13.55
CA PHE A 423 -10.08 -31.76 -15.01
C PHE A 423 -9.24 -30.55 -15.42
N ILE A 424 -7.90 -30.70 -15.39
CA ILE A 424 -6.96 -29.61 -15.68
C ILE A 424 -6.89 -29.32 -17.18
N ASP A 425 -6.98 -30.36 -18.01
CA ASP A 425 -6.88 -30.28 -19.47
C ASP A 425 -8.22 -29.98 -20.15
N PHE A 426 -9.22 -29.55 -19.37
CA PHE A 426 -10.54 -29.19 -19.89
C PHE A 426 -10.45 -28.10 -20.96
N VAL A 427 -10.91 -28.41 -22.14
CA VAL A 427 -11.02 -27.48 -23.28
C VAL A 427 -12.46 -27.46 -23.76
N VAL A 428 -12.93 -26.30 -24.15
CA VAL A 428 -14.21 -26.11 -24.80
C VAL A 428 -14.07 -25.19 -26.00
N GLU A 429 -14.53 -25.66 -27.16
CA GLU A 429 -14.51 -24.90 -28.39
C GLU A 429 -15.95 -24.45 -28.71
N PRO A 430 -16.18 -23.12 -28.70
CA PRO A 430 -17.50 -22.58 -29.05
C PRO A 430 -17.64 -22.43 -30.57
N GLU A 431 -18.71 -22.93 -31.11
CA GLU A 431 -19.09 -22.79 -32.51
C GLU A 431 -20.46 -22.06 -32.61
N PRO A 432 -20.47 -20.72 -32.61
CA PRO A 432 -21.69 -19.97 -32.83
C PRO A 432 -22.04 -19.96 -34.32
N GLN A 433 -23.20 -20.46 -34.67
CA GLN A 433 -23.72 -20.57 -36.03
C GLN A 433 -24.97 -19.69 -36.19
N ALA A 434 -24.91 -18.74 -37.13
CA ALA A 434 -26.10 -17.96 -37.47
C ALA A 434 -27.12 -18.83 -38.20
N VAL A 435 -28.35 -18.84 -37.74
CA VAL A 435 -29.45 -19.58 -38.38
C VAL A 435 -29.88 -18.86 -39.66
N THR A 436 -29.85 -19.58 -40.78
CA THR A 436 -30.11 -19.00 -42.10
C THR A 436 -31.44 -18.24 -42.16
N ASN A 437 -31.38 -16.99 -42.66
CA ASN A 437 -32.52 -16.07 -42.81
C ASN A 437 -33.21 -15.62 -41.52
N THR A 438 -32.58 -15.83 -40.38
CA THR A 438 -33.09 -15.33 -39.08
C THR A 438 -32.03 -14.48 -38.39
N ASP A 439 -32.43 -13.73 -37.34
CA ASP A 439 -31.51 -13.01 -36.46
C ASP A 439 -31.19 -13.85 -35.20
N GLN A 440 -31.06 -15.19 -35.38
CA GLN A 440 -30.80 -16.12 -34.29
C GLN A 440 -29.42 -16.78 -34.45
N VAL A 441 -28.80 -17.15 -33.33
CA VAL A 441 -27.54 -17.90 -33.24
C VAL A 441 -27.76 -19.16 -32.43
N ASP A 442 -27.42 -20.31 -33.02
CA ASP A 442 -27.24 -21.57 -32.31
C ASP A 442 -25.77 -21.63 -31.81
N LEU A 443 -25.61 -21.95 -30.56
CA LEU A 443 -24.29 -22.10 -29.93
C LEU A 443 -24.04 -23.58 -29.68
N SER A 444 -23.14 -24.18 -30.43
CA SER A 444 -22.62 -25.51 -30.16
C SER A 444 -21.30 -25.41 -29.39
N LEU A 445 -21.20 -26.18 -28.33
CA LEU A 445 -20.01 -26.23 -27.48
C LEU A 445 -19.43 -27.65 -27.52
N SER A 446 -18.32 -27.78 -28.22
CA SER A 446 -17.56 -29.03 -28.24
C SER A 446 -16.66 -29.11 -27.03
N VAL A 447 -16.92 -30.07 -26.16
CA VAL A 447 -16.22 -30.20 -24.85
C VAL A 447 -15.29 -31.40 -24.91
N ASP A 448 -14.01 -31.14 -24.65
CA ASP A 448 -13.03 -32.17 -24.31
C ASP A 448 -12.76 -32.07 -22.81
N GLU A 449 -13.25 -33.03 -22.04
CA GLU A 449 -13.06 -33.00 -20.58
C GLU A 449 -11.63 -33.35 -20.17
N GLY A 450 -10.87 -34.05 -21.02
CA GLY A 450 -9.57 -34.57 -20.65
C GLY A 450 -9.65 -35.66 -19.58
N LYS A 451 -8.61 -35.78 -18.79
CA LYS A 451 -8.49 -36.71 -17.66
C LYS A 451 -8.66 -36.01 -16.31
N GLN A 452 -9.15 -36.75 -15.34
CA GLN A 452 -9.22 -36.31 -13.95
C GLN A 452 -7.86 -36.59 -13.26
N PHE A 453 -7.25 -35.57 -12.70
CA PHE A 453 -5.93 -35.69 -12.09
C PHE A 453 -5.98 -35.64 -10.55
N PHE A 454 -5.07 -36.43 -9.93
CA PHE A 454 -4.83 -36.46 -8.50
C PHE A 454 -3.51 -35.78 -8.17
N VAL A 455 -3.46 -35.10 -7.04
CA VAL A 455 -2.21 -34.45 -6.59
C VAL A 455 -1.27 -35.53 -6.01
N ARG A 456 -0.13 -35.71 -6.65
CA ARG A 456 0.89 -36.64 -6.17
C ARG A 456 1.81 -35.98 -5.15
N ARG A 457 2.30 -34.78 -5.46
CA ARG A 457 3.28 -34.08 -4.65
C ARG A 457 3.14 -32.56 -4.80
N ILE A 458 3.41 -31.83 -3.71
CA ILE A 458 3.46 -30.37 -3.68
C ILE A 458 4.85 -29.96 -3.20
N ASP A 459 5.62 -29.33 -4.07
CA ASP A 459 6.96 -28.80 -3.83
C ASP A 459 6.95 -27.27 -3.82
N PHE A 460 7.91 -26.68 -3.11
CA PHE A 460 8.11 -25.24 -3.05
C PHE A 460 9.51 -24.89 -3.52
N SER A 461 9.65 -23.77 -4.26
CA SER A 461 10.92 -23.28 -4.73
C SER A 461 11.00 -21.76 -4.62
N GLY A 462 12.20 -21.25 -4.28
CA GLY A 462 12.44 -19.83 -4.10
C GLY A 462 12.22 -19.30 -2.67
N ASN A 463 11.80 -20.17 -1.75
CA ASN A 463 11.64 -19.86 -0.34
C ASN A 463 12.95 -20.09 0.44
N SER A 464 13.93 -19.19 0.21
CA SER A 464 15.28 -19.33 0.79
C SER A 464 15.33 -19.14 2.31
N THR A 465 14.40 -18.37 2.86
CA THR A 465 14.30 -18.05 4.29
C THR A 465 13.06 -18.66 4.94
N THR A 466 11.92 -18.61 4.21
CA THR A 466 10.64 -19.13 4.71
C THR A 466 10.66 -20.64 4.70
N ARG A 467 10.37 -21.28 5.85
CA ARG A 467 10.32 -22.73 5.94
C ARG A 467 9.12 -23.30 5.17
N ASP A 468 9.27 -24.46 4.58
CA ASP A 468 8.22 -25.16 3.82
C ASP A 468 6.92 -25.29 4.60
N LYS A 469 7.00 -25.60 5.89
CA LYS A 469 5.82 -25.74 6.73
C LYS A 469 4.96 -24.48 6.78
N VAL A 470 5.56 -23.30 6.64
CA VAL A 470 4.84 -22.02 6.64
C VAL A 470 4.01 -21.85 5.37
N ILE A 471 4.51 -22.31 4.23
CA ILE A 471 3.78 -22.32 2.97
C ILE A 471 2.73 -23.44 2.98
N ARG A 472 3.13 -24.64 3.34
CA ARG A 472 2.30 -25.85 3.31
C ARG A 472 1.04 -25.74 4.16
N ARG A 473 1.10 -25.09 5.32
CA ARG A 473 -0.07 -24.89 6.19
C ARG A 473 -1.15 -23.96 5.62
N GLU A 474 -0.78 -23.13 4.65
CA GLU A 474 -1.74 -22.26 3.93
C GLU A 474 -2.34 -22.93 2.69
N MET A 475 -1.78 -24.08 2.28
CA MET A 475 -2.31 -24.86 1.17
C MET A 475 -3.62 -25.54 1.59
N LEU A 476 -4.63 -25.45 0.72
CA LEU A 476 -5.92 -26.12 0.87
C LEU A 476 -6.04 -27.37 -0.01
N VAL A 477 -5.04 -27.58 -0.85
CA VAL A 477 -4.89 -28.74 -1.71
C VAL A 477 -4.00 -29.71 -0.98
N ASP A 478 -4.46 -30.96 -0.82
CA ASP A 478 -3.73 -32.01 -0.12
C ASP A 478 -3.19 -33.05 -1.13
N GLU A 479 -2.01 -33.61 -0.84
CA GLU A 479 -1.45 -34.72 -1.60
C GLU A 479 -2.32 -35.97 -1.49
N GLY A 480 -2.48 -36.72 -2.59
CA GLY A 480 -3.34 -37.90 -2.67
C GLY A 480 -4.81 -37.61 -2.96
N GLN A 481 -5.25 -36.36 -3.02
CA GLN A 481 -6.61 -35.96 -3.35
C GLN A 481 -6.76 -35.52 -4.82
N ILE A 482 -8.01 -35.44 -5.28
CA ILE A 482 -8.33 -34.86 -6.59
C ILE A 482 -7.84 -33.40 -6.60
N PHE A 483 -7.13 -33.03 -7.65
CA PHE A 483 -6.74 -31.63 -7.84
C PHE A 483 -7.97 -30.73 -7.93
N ASN A 484 -8.01 -29.68 -7.13
CA ASN A 484 -9.10 -28.72 -7.13
C ASN A 484 -8.55 -27.32 -7.37
N ASN A 485 -8.81 -26.77 -8.57
CA ASN A 485 -8.31 -25.47 -8.98
C ASN A 485 -8.82 -24.33 -8.07
N HIS A 486 -10.05 -24.43 -7.59
CA HIS A 486 -10.60 -23.42 -6.68
C HIS A 486 -9.87 -23.40 -5.33
N LEU A 487 -9.58 -24.59 -4.77
CA LEU A 487 -8.78 -24.70 -3.54
C LEU A 487 -7.35 -24.22 -3.77
N TRP A 488 -6.80 -24.45 -4.97
CA TRP A 488 -5.50 -23.91 -5.37
C TRP A 488 -5.51 -22.37 -5.38
N GLU A 489 -6.48 -21.75 -6.06
CA GLU A 489 -6.63 -20.29 -6.09
C GLU A 489 -6.78 -19.68 -4.69
N LEU A 490 -7.57 -20.33 -3.82
CA LEU A 490 -7.71 -19.92 -2.42
C LEU A 490 -6.40 -20.07 -1.63
N SER A 491 -5.61 -21.10 -1.92
CA SER A 491 -4.27 -21.28 -1.31
C SER A 491 -3.34 -20.13 -1.70
N ILE A 492 -3.31 -19.76 -2.97
CA ILE A 492 -2.52 -18.62 -3.47
C ILE A 492 -3.01 -17.32 -2.85
N LEU A 493 -4.32 -17.11 -2.71
CA LEU A 493 -4.88 -15.94 -2.03
C LEU A 493 -4.41 -15.86 -0.56
N ARG A 494 -4.43 -16.99 0.18
CA ARG A 494 -3.92 -17.05 1.56
C ARG A 494 -2.44 -16.70 1.64
N LEU A 495 -1.63 -17.25 0.75
CA LEU A 495 -0.19 -16.94 0.69
C LEU A 495 0.06 -15.46 0.39
N ASN A 496 -0.71 -14.86 -0.50
CA ASN A 496 -0.63 -13.42 -0.77
C ASN A 496 -1.03 -12.57 0.44
N GLN A 497 -1.99 -13.02 1.24
CA GLN A 497 -2.40 -12.33 2.46
C GLN A 497 -1.33 -12.32 3.55
N LEU A 498 -0.41 -13.30 3.56
CA LEU A 498 0.73 -13.30 4.48
C LEU A 498 1.70 -12.14 4.21
N GLY A 499 1.82 -11.70 2.94
CA GLY A 499 2.74 -10.63 2.55
C GLY A 499 4.22 -11.01 2.59
N TYR A 500 4.56 -12.29 2.65
CA TYR A 500 5.96 -12.79 2.69
C TYR A 500 6.58 -12.88 1.30
N PHE A 501 5.75 -12.97 0.28
CA PHE A 501 6.14 -13.16 -1.12
C PHE A 501 5.68 -11.98 -1.98
N GLU A 502 6.33 -11.80 -3.14
CA GLU A 502 5.78 -10.97 -4.19
C GLU A 502 4.41 -11.52 -4.60
N PRO A 503 3.48 -10.67 -5.09
CA PRO A 503 2.13 -11.12 -5.43
C PRO A 503 2.14 -12.30 -6.41
N LEU A 504 1.59 -13.42 -5.97
CA LEU A 504 1.47 -14.65 -6.74
C LEU A 504 0.17 -14.64 -7.53
N LYS A 505 0.22 -15.01 -8.79
CA LYS A 505 -0.97 -15.29 -9.61
C LYS A 505 -1.15 -16.80 -9.72
N ALA A 506 -2.33 -17.30 -9.48
CA ALA A 506 -2.59 -18.75 -9.43
C ALA A 506 -2.19 -19.48 -10.72
N GLU A 507 -2.32 -18.80 -11.87
CA GLU A 507 -2.00 -19.33 -13.19
C GLU A 507 -0.50 -19.40 -13.50
N GLU A 508 0.29 -18.49 -12.91
CA GLU A 508 1.73 -18.32 -13.20
C GLU A 508 2.63 -18.89 -12.08
N ALA A 509 2.10 -18.99 -10.86
CA ALA A 509 2.90 -19.35 -9.67
C ALA A 509 3.27 -20.83 -9.61
N ALA A 510 2.53 -21.70 -10.33
CA ALA A 510 2.76 -23.13 -10.29
C ALA A 510 3.36 -23.65 -11.61
N ASP A 511 4.38 -24.50 -11.47
CA ASP A 511 4.80 -25.41 -12.52
C ASP A 511 4.07 -26.75 -12.29
N ILE A 512 3.07 -27.03 -13.15
CA ILE A 512 2.21 -28.21 -13.04
C ILE A 512 2.74 -29.26 -14.00
N LYS A 513 3.44 -30.27 -13.47
CA LYS A 513 3.90 -31.42 -14.23
C LYS A 513 2.88 -32.53 -14.18
N ARG A 514 2.36 -32.91 -15.34
CA ARG A 514 1.31 -33.91 -15.50
C ARG A 514 1.92 -35.24 -15.91
N ASP A 515 1.52 -36.30 -15.23
CA ASP A 515 1.80 -37.67 -15.64
C ASP A 515 0.48 -38.33 -16.14
N THR A 516 0.32 -38.38 -17.45
CA THR A 516 -0.87 -38.94 -18.09
C THR A 516 -0.94 -40.47 -18.02
N LYS A 517 0.12 -41.15 -17.53
CA LYS A 517 0.14 -42.60 -17.33
C LYS A 517 -0.51 -42.99 -16.01
N THR A 518 -0.25 -42.17 -14.99
CA THR A 518 -0.74 -42.41 -13.63
C THR A 518 -1.89 -41.48 -13.23
N ASP A 519 -2.31 -40.59 -14.14
CA ASP A 519 -3.33 -39.56 -13.94
C ASP A 519 -3.04 -38.69 -12.70
N THR A 520 -1.74 -38.34 -12.50
CA THR A 520 -1.26 -37.56 -11.36
C THR A 520 -0.58 -36.27 -11.78
N VAL A 521 -0.57 -35.29 -10.87
CA VAL A 521 0.13 -34.03 -11.05
C VAL A 521 1.11 -33.75 -9.92
N ASP A 522 2.30 -33.26 -10.27
CA ASP A 522 3.24 -32.65 -9.35
C ASP A 522 3.10 -31.13 -9.46
N LEU A 523 2.89 -30.50 -8.34
CA LEU A 523 2.72 -29.06 -8.23
C LEU A 523 4.00 -28.46 -7.64
N THR A 524 4.73 -27.67 -8.40
CA THR A 524 5.89 -26.92 -7.88
C THR A 524 5.50 -25.44 -7.80
N LEU A 525 5.24 -24.94 -6.59
CA LEU A 525 4.97 -23.53 -6.35
C LEU A 525 6.27 -22.75 -6.35
N LYS A 526 6.39 -21.80 -7.28
CA LYS A 526 7.53 -20.89 -7.39
C LYS A 526 7.20 -19.59 -6.66
N VAL A 527 7.92 -19.31 -5.59
CA VAL A 527 7.76 -18.08 -4.81
C VAL A 527 9.00 -17.21 -4.92
N LYS A 528 8.82 -15.90 -4.79
CA LYS A 528 9.91 -14.95 -4.64
C LYS A 528 9.69 -14.19 -3.35
N GLU A 529 10.62 -14.34 -2.41
CA GLU A 529 10.50 -13.72 -1.09
C GLU A 529 10.60 -12.20 -1.18
N ARG A 530 9.70 -11.53 -0.49
CA ARG A 530 9.69 -10.09 -0.30
C ARG A 530 10.51 -9.73 0.94
N GLY A 531 11.02 -8.50 0.99
CA GLY A 531 11.68 -7.99 2.20
C GLY A 531 10.76 -8.12 3.41
N LYS A 532 11.22 -8.87 4.42
CA LYS A 532 10.46 -9.19 5.63
C LYS A 532 10.53 -8.12 6.71
N ASN A 533 11.49 -7.23 6.62
CA ASN A 533 11.69 -6.15 7.57
C ASN A 533 11.16 -4.84 6.99
N SER A 534 10.39 -4.11 7.76
CA SER A 534 9.95 -2.78 7.43
C SER A 534 10.32 -1.81 8.54
N ILE A 535 10.94 -0.70 8.16
CA ILE A 535 11.17 0.45 9.03
C ILE A 535 10.33 1.58 8.47
N GLN A 536 9.50 2.17 9.33
CA GLN A 536 8.66 3.30 8.97
C GLN A 536 8.99 4.46 9.90
N LEU A 537 9.30 5.58 9.30
CA LEU A 537 9.43 6.86 9.97
C LEU A 537 8.21 7.70 9.63
N ASN A 538 7.51 8.14 10.63
CA ASN A 538 6.35 9.03 10.49
C ASN A 538 6.52 10.23 11.41
N GLY A 539 5.90 11.33 11.07
CA GLY A 539 5.94 12.53 11.88
C GLY A 539 4.96 13.56 11.34
N GLY A 540 4.60 14.48 12.19
CA GLY A 540 3.62 15.49 11.82
C GLY A 540 3.11 16.25 13.02
N VAL A 541 1.99 16.94 12.82
CA VAL A 541 1.22 17.60 13.86
C VAL A 541 -0.16 16.98 13.92
N SER A 542 -0.54 16.50 15.08
CA SER A 542 -1.84 15.89 15.35
C SER A 542 -2.43 16.55 16.60
N GLU A 543 -3.72 16.69 16.62
CA GLU A 543 -4.43 17.30 17.76
C GLU A 543 -4.32 16.43 19.03
N ILE A 544 -4.16 15.10 18.89
CA ILE A 544 -3.96 14.16 20.02
C ILE A 544 -2.51 14.12 20.48
N SER A 545 -1.59 14.00 19.54
CA SER A 545 -0.16 13.77 19.87
C SER A 545 0.63 15.07 19.96
N GLY A 546 0.03 16.18 19.52
CA GLY A 546 0.77 17.43 19.29
C GLY A 546 1.70 17.28 18.09
N SER A 547 2.82 17.97 18.11
CA SER A 547 3.91 17.69 17.17
C SER A 547 4.59 16.39 17.56
N PHE A 548 4.70 15.44 16.64
CA PHE A 548 5.26 14.12 16.95
C PHE A 548 6.19 13.58 15.88
N ILE A 549 7.05 12.69 16.31
CA ILE A 549 7.84 11.81 15.46
C ILE A 549 7.63 10.36 15.90
N GLY A 550 7.48 9.48 14.96
CA GLY A 550 7.28 8.06 15.22
C GLY A 550 8.24 7.20 14.41
N LEU A 551 8.77 6.18 15.04
CA LEU A 551 9.59 5.14 14.42
C LEU A 551 8.92 3.80 14.68
N SER A 552 8.64 3.06 13.61
CA SER A 552 8.12 1.70 13.72
C SER A 552 9.06 0.74 12.99
N TYR A 553 9.42 -0.33 13.66
CA TYR A 553 10.09 -1.48 13.08
C TYR A 553 9.15 -2.67 13.16
N SER A 554 8.96 -3.36 12.07
CA SER A 554 8.27 -4.65 12.08
C SER A 554 8.99 -5.65 11.18
N THR A 555 9.08 -6.87 11.64
CA THR A 555 9.51 -8.00 10.83
C THR A 555 8.38 -9.02 10.77
N ASN A 556 7.96 -9.32 9.55
CA ASN A 556 7.04 -10.42 9.27
C ASN A 556 7.88 -11.66 8.93
N ASN A 557 7.44 -12.81 9.35
CA ASN A 557 8.18 -14.06 9.11
C ASN A 557 9.55 -14.11 9.83
N PHE A 558 9.54 -13.75 11.12
CA PHE A 558 10.72 -13.82 11.98
C PHE A 558 11.28 -15.26 12.02
N LEU A 559 12.58 -15.41 11.82
CA LEU A 559 13.27 -16.71 11.70
C LEU A 559 12.70 -17.68 10.64
N GLY A 560 11.89 -17.18 9.70
CA GLY A 560 11.26 -18.02 8.68
C GLY A 560 10.09 -18.89 9.18
N LEU A 561 9.60 -18.64 10.39
CA LEU A 561 8.53 -19.42 11.03
C LEU A 561 7.13 -18.80 10.80
N GLY A 562 7.06 -17.63 10.19
CA GLY A 562 5.81 -16.90 10.00
C GLY A 562 5.41 -16.03 11.19
N GLU A 563 6.27 -15.94 12.19
CA GLU A 563 6.07 -15.07 13.34
C GLU A 563 6.22 -13.61 12.99
N THR A 564 5.52 -12.72 13.69
CA THR A 564 5.63 -11.27 13.54
C THR A 564 6.16 -10.66 14.82
N LEU A 565 7.17 -9.83 14.68
CA LEU A 565 7.70 -9.01 15.77
C LEU A 565 7.58 -7.55 15.37
N SER A 566 7.06 -6.72 16.25
CA SER A 566 6.86 -5.30 16.02
C SER A 566 7.34 -4.47 17.20
N LEU A 567 8.00 -3.35 16.89
CA LEU A 567 8.38 -2.33 17.85
C LEU A 567 7.97 -0.99 17.27
N SER A 568 7.17 -0.24 17.99
CA SER A 568 6.78 1.11 17.61
C SER A 568 7.07 2.09 18.73
N SER A 569 7.59 3.25 18.38
CA SER A 569 7.82 4.37 19.29
C SER A 569 7.24 5.62 18.67
N GLN A 570 6.43 6.33 19.42
CA GLN A 570 5.88 7.63 19.06
C GLN A 570 6.23 8.63 20.16
N LEU A 571 6.90 9.69 19.79
CA LEU A 571 7.33 10.76 20.68
C LEU A 571 6.65 12.06 20.24
N GLY A 572 5.60 12.43 20.95
CA GLY A 572 4.84 13.66 20.72
C GLY A 572 4.92 14.60 21.92
N THR A 573 4.49 15.84 21.71
CA THR A 573 4.44 16.84 22.78
C THR A 573 3.33 16.54 23.80
N LEU A 574 2.20 16.00 23.33
CA LEU A 574 1.04 15.64 24.19
C LEU A 574 1.00 14.15 24.49
N MET A 575 1.40 13.30 23.55
CA MET A 575 1.35 11.85 23.68
C MET A 575 2.70 11.22 23.37
N ARG A 576 3.17 10.33 24.25
CA ARG A 576 4.37 9.53 24.06
C ARG A 576 4.02 8.08 24.30
N GLN A 577 4.44 7.19 23.38
CA GLN A 577 4.12 5.78 23.47
C GLN A 577 5.26 4.92 22.92
N VAL A 578 5.55 3.84 23.60
CA VAL A 578 6.39 2.74 23.10
C VAL A 578 5.59 1.45 23.22
N GLN A 579 5.61 0.66 22.17
CA GLN A 579 4.87 -0.61 22.11
C GLN A 579 5.72 -1.68 21.47
N PHE A 580 5.74 -2.85 22.08
CA PHE A 580 6.38 -4.07 21.59
C PHE A 580 5.34 -5.16 21.43
N GLY A 581 5.34 -5.84 20.28
CA GLY A 581 4.39 -6.93 20.01
C GLY A 581 5.07 -8.12 19.37
N PHE A 582 4.60 -9.31 19.76
CA PHE A 582 4.97 -10.59 19.16
C PHE A 582 3.71 -11.39 18.83
N THR A 583 3.71 -12.04 17.68
CA THR A 583 2.59 -12.88 17.23
C THR A 583 3.10 -14.15 16.57
N GLU A 584 2.67 -15.29 17.09
CA GLU A 584 2.82 -16.62 16.52
C GLU A 584 1.50 -17.01 15.83
N PRO A 585 1.45 -17.14 14.49
CA PRO A 585 0.20 -17.44 13.79
C PRO A 585 -0.28 -18.88 13.91
N TYR A 586 0.60 -19.83 14.26
CA TYR A 586 0.30 -21.27 14.33
C TYR A 586 0.91 -21.92 15.56
N LEU A 587 0.33 -21.65 16.73
CA LEU A 587 0.79 -22.21 17.98
C LEU A 587 0.68 -23.75 17.97
N PHE A 588 1.79 -24.45 18.22
CA PHE A 588 1.88 -25.92 18.15
C PHE A 588 1.44 -26.52 16.81
N ASP A 589 1.75 -25.83 15.71
CA ASP A 589 1.38 -26.20 14.33
C ASP A 589 -0.15 -26.32 14.10
N LYS A 590 -0.96 -25.79 15.00
CA LYS A 590 -2.42 -25.67 14.86
C LYS A 590 -2.78 -24.26 14.37
N PRO A 591 -3.91 -24.05 13.69
CA PRO A 591 -4.34 -22.72 13.23
C PRO A 591 -4.80 -21.82 14.39
N ILE A 592 -4.04 -21.83 15.47
CA ILE A 592 -4.22 -21.02 16.67
C ILE A 592 -3.18 -19.92 16.64
N GLN A 593 -3.62 -18.71 16.42
CA GLN A 593 -2.75 -17.56 16.54
C GLN A 593 -2.69 -17.14 18.02
N SER A 594 -1.50 -16.93 18.51
CA SER A 594 -1.27 -16.39 19.86
C SER A 594 -0.23 -15.28 19.82
N GLY A 595 -0.23 -14.46 20.82
CA GLY A 595 0.74 -13.39 20.91
C GLY A 595 0.57 -12.54 22.14
N PHE A 596 1.45 -11.57 22.26
CA PHE A 596 1.37 -10.57 23.32
C PHE A 596 1.81 -9.21 22.81
N THR A 597 1.32 -8.18 23.49
CA THR A 597 1.70 -6.80 23.27
C THR A 597 2.01 -6.17 24.62
N LEU A 598 3.15 -5.49 24.72
CA LEU A 598 3.55 -4.69 25.87
C LEU A 598 3.60 -3.23 25.44
N TYR A 599 3.19 -2.33 26.30
CA TYR A 599 3.23 -0.90 26.01
C TYR A 599 3.49 -0.06 27.24
N VAL A 600 4.07 1.10 27.00
CA VAL A 600 4.20 2.20 27.96
C VAL A 600 3.75 3.46 27.23
N ASN A 601 2.87 4.22 27.85
CA ASN A 601 2.36 5.46 27.31
C ASN A 601 2.30 6.57 28.36
N ARG A 602 2.34 7.81 27.87
CA ARG A 602 2.11 9.03 28.64
C ARG A 602 1.27 9.98 27.82
N PHE A 603 0.27 10.56 28.46
CA PHE A 603 -0.61 11.55 27.87
C PHE A 603 -0.71 12.78 28.77
N ASP A 604 -0.42 13.95 28.21
CA ASP A 604 -0.45 15.24 28.90
C ASP A 604 -1.72 16.00 28.46
N TYR A 605 -2.71 16.09 29.33
CA TYR A 605 -3.97 16.81 29.06
C TYR A 605 -3.91 18.25 29.53
N ASN A 606 -4.26 19.19 28.65
CA ASN A 606 -4.38 20.61 28.95
C ASN A 606 -5.74 21.15 28.48
N GLN A 607 -6.62 21.57 29.41
CA GLN A 607 -7.96 21.99 29.11
C GLN A 607 -8.03 23.24 28.21
N ALA A 608 -7.20 24.23 28.45
CA ALA A 608 -7.21 25.46 27.66
C ALA A 608 -6.81 25.22 26.22
N THR A 609 -5.82 24.35 26.00
CA THR A 609 -5.40 23.95 24.67
C THR A 609 -6.50 23.15 23.96
N GLN A 610 -7.11 22.18 24.63
CA GLN A 610 -8.20 21.37 24.06
C GLN A 610 -9.44 22.23 23.72
N ALA A 611 -9.85 23.12 24.62
CA ALA A 611 -10.97 24.03 24.38
C ALA A 611 -10.67 24.99 23.22
N SER A 612 -9.43 25.49 23.10
CA SER A 612 -9.02 26.36 21.99
C SER A 612 -9.10 25.63 20.64
N ILE A 613 -8.67 24.37 20.58
CA ILE A 613 -8.80 23.51 19.41
C ILE A 613 -10.27 23.34 19.03
N LEU A 614 -11.13 22.98 20.00
CA LEU A 614 -12.55 22.76 19.77
C LEU A 614 -13.29 24.03 19.30
N ALA A 615 -12.94 25.18 19.86
CA ALA A 615 -13.52 26.44 19.45
C ALA A 615 -12.98 26.98 18.12
N GLY A 616 -11.86 26.43 17.63
CA GLY A 616 -11.18 26.92 16.45
C GLY A 616 -10.56 28.31 16.60
N GLN A 617 -10.35 28.75 17.83
CA GLN A 617 -9.76 30.04 18.16
C GLN A 617 -8.96 29.90 19.45
N ASN A 618 -8.01 30.80 19.67
CA ASN A 618 -7.20 30.80 20.89
C ASN A 618 -8.03 31.28 22.09
N LEU A 619 -8.47 30.36 22.95
CA LEU A 619 -9.16 30.64 24.18
C LEU A 619 -8.24 30.74 25.41
N ASN A 620 -6.93 30.56 25.23
CA ASN A 620 -5.97 30.66 26.34
C ASN A 620 -6.09 31.95 27.14
N PRO A 621 -6.29 33.15 26.52
CA PRO A 621 -6.49 34.38 27.33
C PRO A 621 -7.70 34.33 28.24
N LEU A 622 -8.81 33.75 27.78
CA LEU A 622 -10.02 33.56 28.57
C LEU A 622 -9.80 32.60 29.75
N PHE A 623 -9.19 31.45 29.45
CA PHE A 623 -8.90 30.45 30.48
C PHE A 623 -7.84 30.91 31.49
N ASN A 624 -6.89 31.78 31.10
CA ASN A 624 -5.91 32.37 32.01
C ASN A 624 -6.56 33.31 33.02
N GLN A 625 -7.68 33.99 32.67
CA GLN A 625 -8.46 34.83 33.59
C GLN A 625 -9.13 33.98 34.66
N LEU A 626 -9.49 32.73 34.38
CA LEU A 626 -10.06 31.80 35.36
C LEU A 626 -9.07 31.36 36.43
N GLY A 627 -7.78 31.61 36.21
CA GLY A 627 -6.71 31.15 37.10
C GLY A 627 -6.27 29.72 36.81
N ALA A 628 -4.96 29.50 36.82
CA ALA A 628 -4.37 28.18 36.43
C ALA A 628 -4.92 27.01 37.27
N GLN A 629 -5.24 27.25 38.55
CA GLN A 629 -5.73 26.18 39.44
C GLN A 629 -7.17 25.71 39.13
N ASN A 630 -7.95 26.54 38.43
CA ASN A 630 -9.32 26.24 38.05
C ASN A 630 -9.42 25.52 36.69
N LEU A 631 -8.30 25.22 36.04
CA LEU A 631 -8.23 24.49 34.77
C LEU A 631 -8.04 22.99 35.01
N LEU A 632 -8.65 22.18 34.19
CA LEU A 632 -8.47 20.73 34.22
C LEU A 632 -7.17 20.35 33.49
N ASN A 633 -6.06 20.21 34.22
CA ASN A 633 -4.78 19.81 33.69
C ASN A 633 -4.23 18.61 34.46
N TYR A 634 -3.86 17.56 33.75
CA TYR A 634 -3.32 16.33 34.35
C TYR A 634 -2.42 15.57 33.37
N ILE A 635 -1.58 14.72 33.94
CA ILE A 635 -0.75 13.79 33.20
C ILE A 635 -1.23 12.37 33.53
N GLN A 636 -1.41 11.55 32.51
CA GLN A 636 -1.69 10.14 32.64
C GLN A 636 -0.48 9.34 32.18
N ASP A 637 0.10 8.58 33.06
CA ASP A 637 1.12 7.59 32.80
C ASP A 637 0.48 6.19 32.82
N GLY A 638 0.79 5.34 31.85
CA GLY A 638 0.26 4.00 31.75
C GLY A 638 1.29 3.01 31.24
N TYR A 639 1.25 1.80 31.75
CA TYR A 639 1.99 0.65 31.21
C TYR A 639 1.17 -0.63 31.37
N GLY A 640 1.33 -1.53 30.44
CA GLY A 640 0.54 -2.74 30.46
C GLY A 640 0.91 -3.73 29.39
N GLY A 641 0.15 -4.79 29.35
CA GLY A 641 0.30 -5.82 28.35
C GLY A 641 -1.00 -6.54 28.06
N THR A 642 -1.06 -7.12 26.88
CA THR A 642 -2.18 -7.96 26.45
C THR A 642 -1.63 -9.25 25.90
N VAL A 643 -2.18 -10.37 26.35
CA VAL A 643 -1.94 -11.70 25.78
C VAL A 643 -3.22 -12.11 25.07
N PHE A 644 -3.08 -12.67 23.88
CA PHE A 644 -4.26 -13.09 23.11
C PHE A 644 -4.06 -14.46 22.47
N VAL A 645 -5.17 -15.12 22.26
CA VAL A 645 -5.27 -16.35 21.49
C VAL A 645 -6.47 -16.22 20.54
N SER A 646 -6.33 -16.71 19.32
CA SER A 646 -7.44 -16.73 18.37
C SER A 646 -7.37 -17.94 17.44
N TYR A 647 -8.53 -18.45 17.05
CA TYR A 647 -8.70 -19.63 16.23
C TYR A 647 -9.42 -19.27 14.92
N ALA A 648 -8.80 -19.61 13.78
CA ALA A 648 -9.42 -19.46 12.48
C ALA A 648 -10.42 -20.61 12.24
N LEU A 649 -11.68 -20.28 11.93
CA LEU A 649 -12.70 -21.28 11.64
C LEU A 649 -12.41 -21.92 10.27
N ARG A 650 -12.41 -23.27 10.25
CA ARG A 650 -12.13 -24.02 9.00
C ARG A 650 -13.10 -23.64 7.89
N ARG A 651 -12.58 -23.46 6.68
CA ARG A 651 -13.32 -23.09 5.47
C ARG A 651 -14.13 -21.79 5.58
N SER A 652 -13.76 -20.92 6.52
CA SER A 652 -14.38 -19.62 6.73
C SER A 652 -13.31 -18.54 6.80
N PHE A 653 -13.68 -17.32 6.48
CA PHE A 653 -12.86 -16.13 6.74
C PHE A 653 -13.10 -15.56 8.14
N ALA A 654 -13.69 -16.35 9.03
CA ALA A 654 -14.00 -15.97 10.39
C ALA A 654 -12.93 -16.46 11.37
N ARG A 655 -12.74 -15.69 12.44
CA ARG A 655 -11.83 -15.98 13.53
C ARG A 655 -12.51 -15.64 14.86
N VAL A 656 -12.41 -16.52 15.82
CA VAL A 656 -12.79 -16.27 17.21
C VAL A 656 -11.54 -16.06 18.04
N GLY A 657 -11.57 -15.10 18.94
CA GLY A 657 -10.42 -14.71 19.75
C GLY A 657 -10.80 -14.48 21.20
N LEU A 658 -9.82 -14.62 22.07
CA LEU A 658 -9.86 -14.27 23.48
C LEU A 658 -8.57 -13.51 23.82
N ALA A 659 -8.71 -12.34 24.41
CA ALA A 659 -7.57 -11.57 24.88
C ALA A 659 -7.73 -11.29 26.39
N TYR A 660 -6.60 -11.34 27.09
CA TYR A 660 -6.48 -10.88 28.46
C TYR A 660 -5.54 -9.68 28.50
N GLY A 661 -6.02 -8.56 28.98
CA GLY A 661 -5.27 -7.32 29.14
C GLY A 661 -5.13 -6.95 30.61
N TYR A 662 -3.92 -6.56 30.97
CA TYR A 662 -3.62 -6.00 32.29
C TYR A 662 -2.84 -4.71 32.12
N ASP A 663 -3.37 -3.62 32.64
CA ASP A 663 -2.73 -2.32 32.60
C ASP A 663 -2.77 -1.61 33.95
N ILE A 664 -1.73 -0.86 34.22
CA ILE A 664 -1.59 0.00 35.40
C ILE A 664 -1.43 1.42 34.90
N SER A 665 -2.33 2.29 35.37
CA SER A 665 -2.27 3.72 35.06
C SER A 665 -2.08 4.55 36.32
N SER A 666 -1.46 5.70 36.18
CA SER A 666 -1.30 6.70 37.23
C SER A 666 -1.69 8.06 36.67
N LEU A 667 -2.49 8.79 37.41
CA LEU A 667 -2.91 10.14 37.09
C LEU A 667 -2.21 11.11 38.02
N LYS A 668 -1.48 12.07 37.44
CA LYS A 668 -0.88 13.17 38.15
C LYS A 668 -1.67 14.44 37.85
N THR A 669 -2.49 14.88 38.78
CA THR A 669 -3.21 16.16 38.69
C THR A 669 -2.22 17.30 38.84
N LEU A 670 -2.31 18.30 37.97
CA LEU A 670 -1.44 19.47 37.95
C LEU A 670 -2.15 20.69 38.58
N THR A 671 -3.45 20.58 38.78
CA THR A 671 -4.30 21.66 39.25
C THR A 671 -5.32 21.17 40.28
N THR A 672 -5.84 22.07 41.11
CA THR A 672 -6.90 21.76 42.10
C THR A 672 -8.14 21.26 41.39
N ALA A 673 -8.51 21.89 40.28
CA ALA A 673 -9.67 21.47 39.47
C ALA A 673 -9.56 20.04 38.95
N ALA A 674 -8.34 19.64 38.48
CA ALA A 674 -8.11 18.26 38.06
C ALA A 674 -8.23 17.28 39.22
N SER A 675 -7.69 17.61 40.39
CA SER A 675 -7.86 16.76 41.58
C SER A 675 -9.33 16.59 41.94
N SER A 676 -10.06 17.68 42.04
CA SER A 676 -11.52 17.65 42.33
C SER A 676 -12.27 16.81 41.29
N TYR A 677 -12.00 16.98 40.01
CA TYR A 677 -12.65 16.21 38.94
C TYR A 677 -12.56 14.70 39.13
N PHE A 678 -11.35 14.20 39.44
CA PHE A 678 -11.12 12.76 39.63
C PHE A 678 -11.67 12.27 40.99
N ASP A 679 -11.76 13.13 41.98
CA ASP A 679 -12.38 12.80 43.27
C ASP A 679 -13.91 12.72 43.19
N TYR A 680 -14.56 13.48 42.29
CA TYR A 680 -15.99 13.45 42.11
C TYR A 680 -16.53 12.20 41.46
N LEU A 681 -15.77 11.62 40.49
CA LEU A 681 -16.23 10.46 39.74
C LEU A 681 -15.74 9.18 40.41
N ASP A 682 -16.61 8.38 40.98
CA ASP A 682 -16.25 7.13 41.64
C ASP A 682 -16.04 5.98 40.62
N PHE A 683 -14.83 5.81 40.15
CA PHE A 683 -14.46 4.72 39.26
C PHE A 683 -13.68 3.57 39.91
N GLN A 684 -13.26 3.70 41.19
CA GLN A 684 -12.50 2.67 41.90
C GLN A 684 -13.26 2.03 43.08
N GLY A 685 -14.15 2.73 43.72
CA GLY A 685 -14.88 2.21 44.85
C GLY A 685 -15.97 3.15 45.34
N VAL A 686 -16.99 2.58 45.97
CA VAL A 686 -18.11 3.37 46.50
C VAL A 686 -17.72 3.95 47.86
N GLY A 687 -17.79 5.25 48.02
CA GLY A 687 -17.68 5.95 49.27
C GLY A 687 -16.27 6.36 49.73
N GLY A 688 -15.27 6.27 48.86
CA GLY A 688 -13.91 6.73 49.16
C GLY A 688 -13.28 7.52 48.03
N PRO A 689 -12.22 8.33 48.28
CA PRO A 689 -11.48 9.01 47.25
C PRO A 689 -10.76 7.99 46.35
N ASN A 690 -10.74 8.28 45.03
CA ASN A 690 -9.99 7.47 44.09
C ASN A 690 -8.48 7.58 44.35
N THR A 691 -7.80 6.45 44.35
CA THR A 691 -6.32 6.46 44.27
C THR A 691 -5.91 6.77 42.82
N LEU A 692 -5.26 7.91 42.62
CA LEU A 692 -4.83 8.33 41.26
C LEU A 692 -3.54 7.65 40.83
N SER A 693 -2.89 6.88 41.69
CA SER A 693 -1.71 6.06 41.37
C SER A 693 -2.06 4.58 41.49
N GLY A 694 -1.54 3.76 40.58
CA GLY A 694 -1.77 2.31 40.59
C GLY A 694 -3.20 1.90 40.25
N ILE A 695 -3.85 2.63 39.34
CA ILE A 695 -5.14 2.24 38.78
C ILE A 695 -4.94 0.97 37.93
N ARG A 696 -5.51 -0.15 38.37
CA ARG A 696 -5.33 -1.45 37.75
C ARG A 696 -6.56 -1.86 36.98
N THR A 697 -6.40 -2.04 35.66
CA THR A 697 -7.45 -2.56 34.80
C THR A 697 -7.07 -3.97 34.35
N SER A 698 -7.84 -4.93 34.78
CA SER A 698 -7.69 -6.33 34.38
C SER A 698 -8.93 -6.76 33.62
N LYS A 699 -8.78 -7.09 32.33
CA LYS A 699 -9.91 -7.31 31.43
C LYS A 699 -9.76 -8.55 30.56
N ILE A 700 -10.88 -9.23 30.34
CA ILE A 700 -11.01 -10.30 29.34
C ILE A 700 -11.85 -9.79 28.19
N THR A 701 -11.41 -10.08 26.98
CA THR A 701 -12.08 -9.61 25.77
C THR A 701 -12.23 -10.77 24.77
N PRO A 702 -13.37 -11.49 24.77
CA PRO A 702 -13.74 -12.32 23.63
C PRO A 702 -14.02 -11.46 22.40
N SER A 703 -13.68 -12.00 21.24
CA SER A 703 -13.85 -11.32 19.96
C SER A 703 -14.22 -12.26 18.83
N TYR A 704 -14.93 -11.73 17.86
CA TYR A 704 -15.24 -12.39 16.59
C TYR A 704 -14.85 -11.47 15.47
N THR A 705 -14.09 -11.99 14.50
CA THR A 705 -13.68 -11.25 13.31
C THR A 705 -14.05 -12.06 12.06
N TYR A 706 -14.72 -11.42 11.10
CA TYR A 706 -14.95 -11.97 9.77
C TYR A 706 -14.40 -10.98 8.74
N ASN A 707 -13.52 -11.42 7.84
CA ASN A 707 -12.88 -10.50 6.90
C ASN A 707 -12.63 -11.14 5.53
N THR A 708 -13.37 -10.65 4.53
CA THR A 708 -13.22 -11.02 3.12
C THR A 708 -12.74 -9.85 2.24
N VAL A 709 -12.26 -8.78 2.86
CA VAL A 709 -11.76 -7.60 2.14
C VAL A 709 -10.55 -8.00 1.30
N ASN A 710 -10.61 -7.70 0.00
CA ASN A 710 -9.64 -8.17 -0.98
C ASN A 710 -8.27 -7.50 -0.93
N HIS A 711 -8.18 -6.27 -0.44
CA HIS A 711 -6.91 -5.57 -0.32
C HIS A 711 -6.88 -4.71 0.95
N PRO A 712 -5.81 -4.83 1.76
CA PRO A 712 -5.75 -4.13 3.04
C PRO A 712 -5.59 -2.61 2.91
N ILE A 713 -5.02 -2.05 1.82
CA ILE A 713 -4.78 -0.61 1.64
C ILE A 713 -5.80 0.05 0.72
N THR A 714 -6.13 -0.59 -0.39
CA THR A 714 -7.07 -0.08 -1.40
C THR A 714 -8.19 -1.09 -1.63
N PRO A 715 -9.09 -1.28 -0.64
CA PRO A 715 -10.17 -2.26 -0.78
C PRO A 715 -11.11 -1.86 -1.92
N THR A 716 -11.41 -2.82 -2.79
CA THR A 716 -12.36 -2.67 -3.90
C THR A 716 -13.57 -3.59 -3.76
N GLY A 717 -13.52 -4.55 -2.84
CA GLY A 717 -14.61 -5.48 -2.59
C GLY A 717 -14.41 -6.26 -1.30
N GLY A 718 -15.49 -6.81 -0.78
CA GLY A 718 -15.49 -7.65 0.41
C GLY A 718 -16.20 -7.03 1.61
N LYS A 719 -16.23 -7.79 2.70
CA LYS A 719 -16.89 -7.43 3.97
C LYS A 719 -15.92 -7.65 5.12
N SER A 720 -15.96 -6.79 6.12
CA SER A 720 -15.28 -6.99 7.40
C SER A 720 -16.28 -6.75 8.52
N LEU A 721 -16.31 -7.63 9.49
CA LEU A 721 -17.09 -7.48 10.72
C LEU A 721 -16.19 -7.84 11.89
N PHE A 722 -16.05 -6.93 12.82
CA PHE A 722 -15.39 -7.15 14.10
C PHE A 722 -16.40 -6.91 15.21
N PHE A 723 -16.50 -7.85 16.12
CA PHE A 723 -17.27 -7.72 17.37
C PHE A 723 -16.40 -8.11 18.54
N SER A 724 -16.43 -7.35 19.61
CA SER A 724 -15.77 -7.69 20.88
C SER A 724 -16.61 -7.24 22.07
N PHE A 725 -16.40 -7.94 23.17
CA PHE A 725 -17.02 -7.62 24.47
C PHE A 725 -15.94 -7.64 25.54
N SER A 726 -15.57 -6.48 26.06
CA SER A 726 -14.58 -6.40 27.14
C SER A 726 -15.27 -6.36 28.51
N TYR A 727 -14.84 -7.27 29.36
CA TYR A 727 -15.23 -7.34 30.77
C TYR A 727 -14.00 -7.04 31.63
N ALA A 728 -13.99 -5.91 32.31
CA ALA A 728 -12.93 -5.51 33.24
C ALA A 728 -13.42 -5.60 34.69
N GLY A 729 -12.54 -6.03 35.60
CA GLY A 729 -12.87 -6.21 37.03
C GLY A 729 -12.34 -7.50 37.62
N ILE A 730 -11.55 -8.25 36.86
CA ILE A 730 -10.98 -9.54 37.32
C ILE A 730 -9.64 -9.28 38.02
N GLY A 731 -9.68 -8.92 39.30
CA GLY A 731 -8.46 -8.62 40.08
C GLY A 731 -7.89 -7.21 39.85
N GLY A 732 -8.62 -6.32 39.20
CA GLY A 732 -8.34 -4.88 39.09
C GLY A 732 -9.21 -4.05 40.04
N ASN A 733 -9.00 -2.73 40.00
CA ASN A 733 -9.82 -1.78 40.73
C ASN A 733 -10.78 -0.95 39.84
N VAL A 734 -10.78 -1.23 38.54
CA VAL A 734 -11.70 -0.66 37.54
C VAL A 734 -12.66 -1.74 37.05
N ASN A 735 -13.96 -1.47 37.13
CA ASN A 735 -15.03 -2.37 36.73
C ASN A 735 -15.81 -1.81 35.56
N THR A 736 -15.62 -2.36 34.35
CA THR A 736 -16.33 -1.89 33.16
C THR A 736 -16.79 -3.02 32.26
N LEU A 737 -17.89 -2.78 31.54
CA LEU A 737 -18.38 -3.58 30.43
C LEU A 737 -18.29 -2.73 29.15
N SER A 738 -17.66 -3.27 28.09
CA SER A 738 -17.50 -2.52 26.85
C SER A 738 -17.68 -3.41 25.61
N PRO A 739 -18.89 -3.48 25.03
CA PRO A 739 -19.12 -4.03 23.71
C PRO A 739 -18.65 -3.06 22.61
N THR A 740 -18.09 -3.61 21.55
CA THR A 740 -17.65 -2.88 20.35
C THR A 740 -18.03 -3.65 19.10
N ILE A 741 -18.55 -2.95 18.11
CA ILE A 741 -18.81 -3.46 16.78
C ILE A 741 -18.19 -2.54 15.75
N ASP A 742 -17.55 -3.13 14.73
CA ASP A 742 -16.97 -2.42 13.57
C ASP A 742 -17.31 -3.23 12.32
N ALA A 743 -18.04 -2.64 11.40
CA ALA A 743 -18.46 -3.29 10.16
C ALA A 743 -18.07 -2.45 8.95
N LYS A 744 -17.43 -3.09 7.95
CA LYS A 744 -17.02 -2.46 6.70
C LYS A 744 -17.56 -3.26 5.53
N TYR A 745 -17.97 -2.56 4.50
CA TYR A 745 -18.46 -3.16 3.27
C TYR A 745 -17.93 -2.40 2.06
N PHE A 746 -17.34 -3.15 1.12
CA PHE A 746 -16.83 -2.60 -0.12
C PHE A 746 -17.45 -3.33 -1.31
N ARG A 747 -17.86 -2.57 -2.31
CA ARG A 747 -18.43 -3.08 -3.56
C ARG A 747 -18.04 -2.19 -4.74
N HIS A 748 -17.98 -2.80 -5.93
CA HIS A 748 -17.85 -2.03 -7.18
C HIS A 748 -19.00 -1.04 -7.35
N GLY A 749 -18.65 0.20 -7.71
CA GLY A 749 -19.60 1.27 -7.99
C GLY A 749 -20.18 1.19 -9.40
N LEU A 750 -20.81 2.29 -9.83
CA LEU A 750 -21.51 2.38 -11.13
C LEU A 750 -20.56 2.38 -12.33
N GLY A 751 -19.35 2.93 -12.17
CA GLY A 751 -18.33 3.01 -13.23
C GLY A 751 -17.24 1.94 -13.09
N LYS A 752 -16.50 1.72 -14.17
CA LYS A 752 -15.34 0.79 -14.19
C LYS A 752 -14.26 1.27 -13.22
N GLY A 753 -13.92 0.45 -12.22
CA GLY A 753 -12.95 0.80 -11.19
C GLY A 753 -13.48 1.67 -10.05
N HIS A 754 -14.75 2.12 -10.10
CA HIS A 754 -15.36 2.85 -8.99
C HIS A 754 -15.63 1.91 -7.82
N VAL A 755 -15.56 2.44 -6.59
CA VAL A 755 -15.79 1.65 -5.37
C VAL A 755 -16.73 2.39 -4.44
N ILE A 756 -17.71 1.67 -3.92
CA ILE A 756 -18.54 2.08 -2.80
C ILE A 756 -17.94 1.49 -1.54
N GLY A 757 -17.60 2.33 -0.56
CA GLY A 757 -17.18 1.95 0.77
C GLY A 757 -18.19 2.40 1.81
N MET A 758 -18.53 1.53 2.74
CA MET A 758 -19.40 1.81 3.89
C MET A 758 -18.72 1.31 5.16
N HIS A 759 -18.81 2.08 6.21
CA HIS A 759 -18.30 1.75 7.54
C HIS A 759 -19.32 2.13 8.60
N VAL A 760 -19.52 1.25 9.57
CA VAL A 760 -20.33 1.52 10.76
C VAL A 760 -19.56 1.00 11.96
N ALA A 761 -19.32 1.89 12.93
CA ALA A 761 -18.70 1.53 14.20
C ALA A 761 -19.60 1.93 15.35
N GLY A 762 -19.80 1.03 16.29
CA GLY A 762 -20.54 1.25 17.53
C GLY A 762 -19.73 0.81 18.73
N LYS A 763 -19.65 1.68 19.74
CA LYS A 763 -18.91 1.41 20.97
C LYS A 763 -19.78 1.85 22.16
N PHE A 764 -19.79 1.05 23.18
CA PHE A 764 -20.47 1.36 24.43
C PHE A 764 -19.58 1.00 25.63
N ILE A 765 -19.62 1.77 26.68
CA ILE A 765 -18.90 1.47 27.92
C ILE A 765 -19.78 1.85 29.14
N THR A 766 -19.80 1.00 30.12
CA THR A 766 -20.46 1.29 31.40
C THR A 766 -19.65 0.73 32.56
N GLY A 767 -19.63 1.45 33.67
CA GLY A 767 -19.18 0.89 34.93
C GLY A 767 -20.30 0.03 35.57
N TYR A 768 -19.93 -0.87 36.44
CA TYR A 768 -20.85 -1.71 37.21
C TYR A 768 -20.41 -1.87 38.69
N GLY A 769 -21.33 -2.36 39.53
CA GLY A 769 -21.03 -2.56 40.94
C GLY A 769 -20.92 -1.24 41.72
N GLY A 770 -21.72 -0.23 41.35
CA GLY A 770 -21.72 1.10 41.98
C GLY A 770 -20.58 2.01 41.48
N ARG A 771 -19.81 1.59 40.49
CA ARG A 771 -18.69 2.35 39.90
C ARG A 771 -19.06 2.91 38.54
N VAL A 772 -18.40 3.99 38.14
CA VAL A 772 -18.55 4.57 36.79
C VAL A 772 -17.36 4.18 35.93
N ALA A 773 -17.55 4.24 34.61
CA ALA A 773 -16.42 4.10 33.69
C ALA A 773 -15.45 5.29 33.87
N PRO A 774 -14.14 5.06 34.01
CA PRO A 774 -13.15 6.12 34.12
C PRO A 774 -13.23 7.08 32.93
N PRO A 775 -13.03 8.39 33.10
CA PRO A 775 -13.08 9.37 32.01
C PRO A 775 -12.11 9.04 30.87
N PHE A 776 -10.91 8.56 31.20
CA PHE A 776 -9.89 8.17 30.21
C PHE A 776 -10.20 6.87 29.46
N ALA A 777 -11.23 6.11 29.86
CA ALA A 777 -11.71 4.92 29.16
C ALA A 777 -12.95 5.19 28.31
N ARG A 778 -13.55 6.38 28.40
CA ARG A 778 -14.74 6.79 27.65
C ARG A 778 -14.38 7.22 26.24
N TYR A 779 -15.40 7.50 25.43
CA TYR A 779 -15.24 7.82 24.03
C TYR A 779 -15.23 9.33 23.79
N TYR A 780 -14.45 9.74 22.84
CA TYR A 780 -14.34 11.09 22.33
C TYR A 780 -14.36 11.02 20.81
N MET A 781 -15.24 11.77 20.17
CA MET A 781 -15.51 11.65 18.74
C MET A 781 -15.11 12.92 17.98
N GLY A 782 -14.76 12.77 16.71
CA GLY A 782 -14.39 13.83 15.78
C GLY A 782 -13.01 13.61 15.15
N GLY A 783 -12.72 14.37 14.12
CA GLY A 783 -11.49 14.26 13.35
C GLY A 783 -11.58 13.34 12.13
N GLU A 784 -10.46 13.21 11.44
CA GLU A 784 -10.39 12.53 10.15
C GLU A 784 -10.62 11.01 10.18
N ASN A 785 -10.62 10.39 11.37
CA ASN A 785 -10.84 8.94 11.53
C ASN A 785 -12.27 8.59 11.90
N ASP A 786 -13.04 9.55 12.38
CA ASP A 786 -14.43 9.36 12.78
C ASP A 786 -15.37 10.14 11.84
N ILE A 787 -15.46 11.46 12.04
CA ILE A 787 -16.31 12.36 11.26
C ILE A 787 -15.43 13.49 10.71
N ARG A 788 -15.15 13.45 9.44
CA ARG A 788 -14.32 14.47 8.76
C ARG A 788 -14.98 15.84 8.87
N GLY A 789 -14.18 16.88 8.97
CA GLY A 789 -14.66 18.27 9.07
C GLY A 789 -14.86 18.78 10.49
N PHE A 790 -14.95 17.90 11.48
CA PHE A 790 -14.93 18.26 12.89
C PHE A 790 -13.53 18.13 13.48
N ASP A 791 -13.23 18.87 14.52
CA ASP A 791 -12.00 18.75 15.27
C ASP A 791 -11.95 17.44 16.06
N ILE A 792 -10.77 16.93 16.36
CA ILE A 792 -10.61 15.74 17.19
C ILE A 792 -11.24 16.02 18.56
N TRP A 793 -12.07 15.06 19.03
CA TRP A 793 -12.89 15.19 20.24
C TRP A 793 -13.96 16.32 20.22
N GLY A 794 -14.12 16.98 19.06
CA GLY A 794 -15.06 18.09 18.90
C GLY A 794 -16.54 17.71 19.04
N ILE A 795 -16.87 16.42 19.01
CA ILE A 795 -18.23 15.90 19.14
C ILE A 795 -18.31 15.12 20.45
N SER A 796 -18.00 15.75 21.56
CA SER A 796 -18.06 15.10 22.89
C SER A 796 -19.02 15.84 23.82
N PRO A 797 -19.65 15.11 24.73
CA PRO A 797 -20.50 15.76 25.77
C PRO A 797 -19.68 16.75 26.58
N ILE A 798 -20.31 17.88 26.91
CA ILE A 798 -19.76 18.86 27.83
C ILE A 798 -20.58 18.81 29.07
N ALA A 799 -19.93 18.78 30.24
CA ALA A 799 -20.56 18.74 31.52
C ALA A 799 -19.99 19.80 32.46
N PHE A 800 -20.81 20.20 33.42
CA PHE A 800 -20.44 21.04 34.55
C PHE A 800 -20.57 20.24 35.85
N LEU A 801 -19.50 20.17 36.61
CA LEU A 801 -19.40 19.44 37.87
C LEU A 801 -19.44 20.43 39.02
N PRO A 802 -20.16 20.17 40.11
CA PRO A 802 -20.06 20.95 41.32
C PRO A 802 -18.62 21.08 41.80
N SER A 803 -18.18 22.25 42.15
CA SER A 803 -16.80 22.54 42.59
C SER A 803 -16.78 23.78 43.44
N ASP A 804 -15.62 24.10 43.93
CA ASP A 804 -15.28 25.34 44.58
C ASP A 804 -14.20 26.09 43.76
N ALA A 805 -14.18 27.40 43.86
CA ALA A 805 -13.16 28.20 43.21
C ALA A 805 -12.70 29.34 44.13
N GLN A 806 -11.41 29.63 44.07
CA GLN A 806 -10.87 30.78 44.76
C GLN A 806 -11.00 32.04 43.92
N VAL A 807 -11.58 33.08 44.48
CA VAL A 807 -11.75 34.39 43.85
C VAL A 807 -11.06 35.47 44.70
N ASN A 808 -10.55 36.48 44.06
CA ASN A 808 -9.94 37.61 44.72
C ASN A 808 -11.00 38.48 45.40
N VAL A 809 -10.79 38.81 46.65
CA VAL A 809 -11.64 39.78 47.40
C VAL A 809 -11.20 41.20 47.03
N LEU A 810 -12.18 41.98 46.55
CA LEU A 810 -11.96 43.37 46.20
C LEU A 810 -12.47 44.29 47.30
N ASN A 811 -11.93 45.49 47.38
CA ASN A 811 -12.46 46.61 48.13
C ASN A 811 -13.71 47.20 47.41
N ASN A 812 -14.45 48.08 48.03
CA ASN A 812 -15.63 48.70 47.42
C ASN A 812 -15.29 49.58 46.19
N ASP A 813 -14.05 50.04 46.08
CA ASP A 813 -13.52 50.81 44.96
C ASP A 813 -13.03 49.95 43.80
N GLY A 814 -13.14 48.61 43.91
CA GLY A 814 -12.70 47.66 42.89
C GLY A 814 -11.19 47.28 42.93
N THR A 815 -10.44 47.85 43.87
CA THR A 815 -9.02 47.49 44.04
C THR A 815 -8.86 46.15 44.77
N GLN A 816 -7.80 45.42 44.50
CA GLN A 816 -7.49 44.15 45.16
C GLN A 816 -7.27 44.35 46.67
N ARG A 817 -7.98 43.63 47.50
CA ARG A 817 -7.75 43.62 48.92
C ARG A 817 -6.52 42.82 49.26
N MET A 818 -5.55 43.47 49.95
CA MET A 818 -4.30 42.85 50.32
C MET A 818 -4.21 42.60 51.81
N GLN A 819 -3.69 41.46 52.22
CA GLN A 819 -3.37 41.12 53.60
C GLN A 819 -1.87 41.16 53.82
N LYS A 820 -1.45 41.82 54.88
CA LYS A 820 -0.04 41.90 55.31
C LYS A 820 0.31 40.54 55.96
N GLN A 821 1.32 39.89 55.41
CA GLN A 821 1.91 38.69 56.00
C GLN A 821 3.39 38.98 56.34
N ILE A 822 3.82 38.49 57.49
CA ILE A 822 5.23 38.56 57.89
C ILE A 822 5.81 37.15 57.72
N VAL A 823 6.64 36.95 56.74
CA VAL A 823 7.32 35.67 56.49
C VAL A 823 8.84 35.91 56.66
N ASN A 824 9.45 35.18 57.59
CA ASN A 824 10.89 35.33 57.93
C ASN A 824 11.34 36.76 58.25
N GLY A 825 10.48 37.55 58.93
CA GLY A 825 10.77 38.92 59.32
C GLY A 825 10.60 39.97 58.21
N GLN A 826 10.29 39.53 56.96
CA GLN A 826 9.95 40.41 55.85
C GLN A 826 8.45 40.60 55.72
N VAL A 827 8.05 41.85 55.48
CA VAL A 827 6.64 42.19 55.23
C VAL A 827 6.31 41.89 53.76
N SER A 828 5.40 40.95 53.52
CA SER A 828 4.84 40.61 52.21
C SER A 828 3.33 40.98 52.22
N TYR A 829 2.86 41.48 51.06
CA TYR A 829 1.43 41.72 50.89
C TYR A 829 0.92 40.65 49.92
N GLN A 830 -0.06 39.84 50.39
CA GLN A 830 -0.70 38.84 49.58
C GLN A 830 -2.14 39.22 49.29
N PRO A 831 -2.66 38.89 48.09
CA PRO A 831 -4.06 39.11 47.78
C PRO A 831 -4.96 38.28 48.71
N VAL A 832 -6.02 38.87 49.22
CA VAL A 832 -7.04 38.16 49.99
C VAL A 832 -7.93 37.43 48.99
N THR A 833 -8.06 36.12 49.15
CA THR A 833 -8.92 35.28 48.37
C THR A 833 -10.06 34.75 49.26
N MET A 834 -11.19 34.39 48.64
CA MET A 834 -12.26 33.65 49.27
C MET A 834 -12.64 32.46 48.39
N THR A 835 -13.10 31.39 48.98
CA THR A 835 -13.64 30.22 48.29
C THR A 835 -15.15 30.38 48.08
N ILE A 836 -15.61 30.12 46.88
CA ILE A 836 -17.06 30.23 46.52
C ILE A 836 -17.52 28.97 45.81
N PRO A 837 -18.84 28.64 45.92
CA PRO A 837 -19.38 27.52 45.17
C PRO A 837 -19.47 27.84 43.68
N THR A 838 -19.08 26.89 42.84
CA THR A 838 -19.10 27.03 41.38
C THR A 838 -19.36 25.71 40.68
N TYR A 839 -19.41 25.75 39.36
CA TYR A 839 -19.42 24.57 38.51
C TYR A 839 -18.22 24.58 37.62
N GLN A 840 -17.46 23.52 37.70
CA GLN A 840 -16.29 23.29 36.88
C GLN A 840 -16.66 22.71 35.49
N PHE A 841 -16.15 23.29 34.43
CA PHE A 841 -16.28 22.80 33.06
C PHE A 841 -15.44 21.53 32.85
N ALA A 842 -16.03 20.49 32.25
CA ALA A 842 -15.38 19.23 32.00
C ALA A 842 -15.82 18.57 30.68
N TYR A 843 -14.91 17.81 30.08
CA TYR A 843 -15.18 16.89 28.98
C TYR A 843 -15.20 15.46 29.54
N PRO A 844 -16.36 14.94 29.94
CA PRO A 844 -16.40 13.61 30.56
C PRO A 844 -16.25 12.46 29.57
N GLY A 845 -16.32 12.74 28.27
CA GLY A 845 -16.46 11.71 27.22
C GLY A 845 -17.82 11.04 27.22
N GLY A 846 -18.23 10.44 26.14
CA GLY A 846 -19.46 9.66 26.03
C GLY A 846 -19.30 8.23 26.52
N ASP A 847 -20.37 7.62 26.95
CA ASP A 847 -20.47 6.19 27.19
C ASP A 847 -20.87 5.42 25.92
N THR A 848 -21.43 6.11 24.94
CA THR A 848 -21.97 5.57 23.70
C THR A 848 -21.43 6.37 22.51
N SER A 849 -20.72 5.70 21.62
CA SER A 849 -20.21 6.27 20.38
C SER A 849 -20.73 5.47 19.19
N LEU A 850 -21.35 6.15 18.23
CA LEU A 850 -21.82 5.54 16.98
C LEU A 850 -21.35 6.40 15.80
N VAL A 851 -20.66 5.78 14.84
CA VAL A 851 -20.12 6.40 13.63
C VAL A 851 -20.61 5.63 12.42
N GLY A 852 -21.00 6.35 11.38
CA GLY A 852 -21.28 5.83 10.05
C GLY A 852 -20.57 6.66 8.99
N ASN A 853 -19.81 6.00 8.12
CA ASN A 853 -19.11 6.63 7.01
C ASN A 853 -19.54 5.99 5.69
N PHE A 854 -19.68 6.81 4.68
CA PHE A 854 -19.96 6.42 3.31
C PHE A 854 -18.96 7.09 2.38
N GLU A 855 -18.39 6.33 1.44
CA GLU A 855 -17.50 6.86 0.41
C GLU A 855 -17.84 6.29 -0.96
N TYR A 856 -17.86 7.18 -1.96
CA TYR A 856 -17.88 6.80 -3.36
C TYR A 856 -16.55 7.21 -3.99
N ARG A 857 -15.70 6.22 -4.27
CA ARG A 857 -14.32 6.39 -4.74
C ARG A 857 -14.27 6.28 -6.26
N ILE A 858 -13.66 7.25 -6.92
CA ILE A 858 -13.49 7.35 -8.37
C ILE A 858 -11.99 7.41 -8.67
N PRO A 859 -11.40 6.40 -9.30
CA PRO A 859 -10.01 6.49 -9.75
C PRO A 859 -9.92 7.51 -10.90
N ILE A 860 -9.00 8.46 -10.78
CA ILE A 860 -8.79 9.50 -11.78
C ILE A 860 -7.66 9.10 -12.73
N PHE A 861 -6.45 8.98 -12.21
CA PHE A 861 -5.29 8.49 -12.95
C PHE A 861 -4.21 7.97 -12.00
N GLY A 862 -3.54 6.88 -12.38
CA GLY A 862 -2.48 6.29 -11.59
C GLY A 862 -2.89 6.06 -10.12
N PRO A 863 -2.14 6.58 -9.14
CA PRO A 863 -2.43 6.40 -7.72
C PRO A 863 -3.46 7.39 -7.15
N VAL A 864 -4.08 8.24 -8.00
CA VAL A 864 -4.97 9.33 -7.57
C VAL A 864 -6.42 8.88 -7.61
N VAL A 865 -7.11 9.03 -6.48
CA VAL A 865 -8.54 8.70 -6.30
C VAL A 865 -9.29 9.93 -5.78
N LEU A 866 -10.41 10.26 -6.37
CA LEU A 866 -11.36 11.23 -5.85
C LEU A 866 -12.46 10.47 -5.12
N ALA A 867 -12.73 10.83 -3.87
CA ALA A 867 -13.82 10.26 -3.08
C ALA A 867 -14.84 11.34 -2.71
N ALA A 868 -16.09 11.07 -3.00
CA ALA A 868 -17.20 11.80 -2.37
C ALA A 868 -17.58 11.07 -1.10
N PHE A 869 -17.74 11.77 0.01
CA PHE A 869 -18.02 11.16 1.30
C PHE A 869 -19.22 11.78 2.03
N ALA A 870 -19.81 11.01 2.92
CA ALA A 870 -20.78 11.44 3.90
C ALA A 870 -20.51 10.68 5.21
N ASP A 871 -20.28 11.43 6.27
CA ASP A 871 -20.01 10.91 7.61
C ASP A 871 -21.10 11.40 8.57
N ALA A 872 -21.49 10.55 9.50
CA ALA A 872 -22.43 10.91 10.56
C ALA A 872 -22.11 10.16 11.85
N GLY A 873 -22.33 10.78 12.98
CA GLY A 873 -22.14 10.09 14.27
C GLY A 873 -22.63 10.87 15.44
N ILE A 874 -22.61 10.20 16.58
CA ILE A 874 -23.03 10.73 17.86
C ILE A 874 -22.13 10.17 18.96
N ASP A 875 -21.66 11.06 19.82
CA ASP A 875 -21.05 10.73 21.10
C ASP A 875 -21.96 11.24 22.24
N LYS A 876 -22.38 10.32 23.07
CA LYS A 876 -23.46 10.61 24.05
C LYS A 876 -23.20 9.90 25.37
N LEU A 877 -23.63 10.53 26.46
CA LEU A 877 -23.83 9.90 27.75
C LEU A 877 -25.28 9.38 27.82
N SER A 878 -25.42 8.10 27.48
CA SER A 878 -26.73 7.43 27.43
C SER A 878 -27.22 7.01 28.81
N LEU A 879 -26.27 6.75 29.72
CA LEU A 879 -26.58 6.37 31.11
C LEU A 879 -26.24 7.52 32.07
N PRO A 880 -27.22 8.24 32.62
CA PRO A 880 -26.97 9.31 33.58
C PRO A 880 -26.22 8.85 34.85
N SER A 881 -26.32 7.57 35.19
CA SER A 881 -25.58 6.96 36.30
C SER A 881 -24.05 6.97 36.10
N GLN A 882 -23.58 7.11 34.87
CA GLN A 882 -22.15 7.20 34.58
C GLN A 882 -21.55 8.57 34.90
N LEU A 883 -22.38 9.56 35.23
CA LEU A 883 -21.98 10.85 35.81
C LEU A 883 -22.48 11.03 37.23
N ALA A 884 -22.81 9.94 37.91
CA ALA A 884 -23.10 9.99 39.36
C ALA A 884 -21.82 10.45 40.08
N LEU A 885 -21.99 11.45 40.92
CA LEU A 885 -20.91 12.06 41.66
C LEU A 885 -20.78 11.37 43.02
N ASN A 886 -19.57 11.36 43.58
CA ASN A 886 -19.30 10.79 44.89
C ASN A 886 -20.18 11.45 45.98
N PRO A 887 -21.06 10.69 46.66
CA PRO A 887 -21.98 11.28 47.65
C PRO A 887 -21.25 11.99 48.78
N GLY A 888 -20.16 11.42 49.29
CA GLY A 888 -19.40 12.03 50.40
C GLY A 888 -18.78 13.38 50.00
N ARG A 889 -18.32 13.53 48.73
CA ARG A 889 -17.78 14.80 48.25
C ARG A 889 -18.90 15.84 48.07
N ILE A 890 -20.06 15.44 47.61
CA ILE A 890 -21.23 16.33 47.48
C ILE A 890 -21.73 16.77 48.86
N GLU A 891 -21.76 15.86 49.85
CA GLU A 891 -22.10 16.21 51.25
C GLU A 891 -21.11 17.23 51.83
N GLN A 892 -19.81 17.04 51.58
CA GLN A 892 -18.79 18.00 52.01
C GLN A 892 -18.99 19.39 51.39
N LEU A 893 -19.22 19.47 50.07
CA LEU A 893 -19.49 20.74 49.40
C LEU A 893 -20.79 21.41 49.90
N ASN A 894 -21.83 20.63 50.11
CA ASN A 894 -23.09 21.16 50.66
C ASN A 894 -22.97 21.55 52.13
N ALA A 895 -22.05 20.93 52.88
CA ALA A 895 -21.76 21.39 54.25
C ALA A 895 -20.95 22.69 54.26
N GLU A 896 -20.03 22.89 53.32
CA GLU A 896 -19.25 24.12 53.15
C GLU A 896 -20.10 25.24 52.53
N PHE A 897 -20.95 24.91 51.56
CA PHE A 897 -21.82 25.83 50.83
C PHE A 897 -23.29 25.39 50.89
N PRO A 898 -23.97 25.49 52.03
CA PRO A 898 -25.36 24.99 52.18
C PRO A 898 -26.36 25.60 51.20
N GLN A 899 -26.15 26.86 50.82
CA GLN A 899 -26.99 27.62 49.92
C GLN A 899 -26.90 27.17 48.46
N ALA A 900 -25.81 26.49 48.04
CA ALA A 900 -25.62 26.05 46.69
C ALA A 900 -26.49 24.83 46.30
N HIS A 901 -26.93 24.03 47.30
CA HIS A 901 -27.75 22.82 47.10
C HIS A 901 -27.27 21.94 45.96
N PHE A 902 -26.01 21.62 45.91
CA PHE A 902 -25.45 20.81 44.86
C PHE A 902 -26.09 19.42 44.77
N SER A 903 -26.46 19.00 43.54
CA SER A 903 -27.04 17.71 43.30
C SER A 903 -25.97 16.65 43.09
N GLY A 904 -26.28 15.40 43.42
CA GLY A 904 -25.37 14.25 43.13
C GLY A 904 -25.22 13.90 41.65
N ARG A 905 -25.58 14.79 40.74
CA ARG A 905 -25.49 14.60 39.31
C ARG A 905 -24.78 15.78 38.62
N ALA A 906 -23.92 15.48 37.67
CA ALA A 906 -23.32 16.51 36.82
C ALA A 906 -24.38 17.15 35.89
N TYR A 907 -24.24 18.44 35.61
CA TYR A 907 -25.08 19.15 34.65
C TYR A 907 -24.47 19.00 33.23
N ILE A 908 -25.23 18.40 32.31
CA ILE A 908 -24.79 18.25 30.92
C ILE A 908 -25.26 19.46 30.13
N ALA A 909 -24.32 20.10 29.42
CA ALA A 909 -24.63 21.28 28.62
C ALA A 909 -25.60 20.93 27.46
N PRO A 910 -26.71 21.65 27.31
CA PRO A 910 -27.71 21.35 26.30
C PRO A 910 -27.11 21.42 24.87
N GLY A 911 -27.49 20.48 24.00
CA GLY A 911 -27.18 20.50 22.60
C GLY A 911 -25.79 19.90 22.25
N THR A 912 -24.93 19.61 23.23
CA THR A 912 -23.59 19.02 22.97
C THR A 912 -23.65 17.54 22.58
N GLN A 913 -24.71 16.83 22.94
CA GLN A 913 -24.93 15.40 22.64
C GLN A 913 -25.80 15.15 21.41
N LYS A 914 -25.94 16.11 20.49
CA LYS A 914 -26.70 15.92 19.24
C LYS A 914 -25.85 15.24 18.17
N PRO A 915 -26.49 14.44 17.28
CA PRO A 915 -25.77 13.89 16.12
C PRO A 915 -25.10 14.98 15.28
N ARG A 916 -23.92 14.67 14.79
CA ARG A 916 -23.19 15.51 13.84
C ARG A 916 -23.09 14.79 12.51
N ALA A 917 -23.06 15.56 11.43
CA ALA A 917 -22.89 15.05 10.08
C ALA A 917 -21.96 15.94 9.26
N SER A 918 -21.25 15.35 8.35
CA SER A 918 -20.44 16.05 7.36
C SER A 918 -20.52 15.37 5.99
N THR A 919 -20.31 16.14 4.93
CA THR A 919 -20.22 15.64 3.57
C THR A 919 -19.17 16.43 2.80
N GLY A 920 -18.56 15.82 1.81
CA GLY A 920 -17.53 16.53 1.06
C GLY A 920 -16.86 15.72 -0.02
N LEU A 921 -15.73 16.26 -0.46
CA LEU A 921 -14.86 15.65 -1.46
C LEU A 921 -13.46 15.46 -0.87
N GLU A 922 -12.85 14.33 -1.15
CA GLU A 922 -11.51 13.98 -0.71
C GLU A 922 -10.67 13.51 -1.89
N LEU A 923 -9.50 14.10 -2.05
CA LEU A 923 -8.48 13.66 -2.98
C LEU A 923 -7.50 12.74 -2.23
N GLN A 924 -7.42 11.49 -2.65
CA GLN A 924 -6.53 10.49 -2.09
C GLN A 924 -5.40 10.21 -3.09
N VAL A 925 -4.16 10.29 -2.64
CA VAL A 925 -2.96 9.97 -3.44
C VAL A 925 -2.17 8.90 -2.72
N LEU A 926 -2.15 7.69 -3.25
CA LEU A 926 -1.35 6.59 -2.68
C LEU A 926 0.13 6.87 -2.90
N MET A 927 0.87 7.01 -1.81
CA MET A 927 2.32 7.21 -1.84
C MET A 927 3.03 5.86 -1.72
N PRO A 928 3.76 5.41 -2.76
CA PRO A 928 4.40 4.09 -2.76
C PRO A 928 5.42 3.89 -1.64
N VAL A 929 6.15 4.96 -1.27
CA VAL A 929 7.20 4.92 -0.24
C VAL A 929 6.63 4.73 1.16
N VAL A 930 5.49 5.39 1.47
CA VAL A 930 4.86 5.38 2.81
C VAL A 930 3.83 4.27 2.93
N ASN A 931 3.39 3.71 1.79
CA ASN A 931 2.34 2.70 1.69
C ASN A 931 1.01 3.12 2.36
N ALA A 932 0.77 4.43 2.37
CA ALA A 932 -0.43 5.06 2.91
C ALA A 932 -0.92 6.16 1.97
N PRO A 933 -2.23 6.39 1.85
CA PRO A 933 -2.75 7.49 1.07
C PRO A 933 -2.51 8.82 1.79
N PHE A 934 -2.00 9.80 1.06
CA PHE A 934 -2.12 11.21 1.40
C PHE A 934 -3.53 11.67 1.03
N ARG A 935 -4.22 12.32 1.95
CA ARG A 935 -5.60 12.77 1.78
C ARG A 935 -5.69 14.28 1.95
N LEU A 936 -6.32 14.93 1.01
CA LEU A 936 -6.74 16.33 1.10
C LEU A 936 -8.27 16.36 0.96
N TYR A 937 -8.97 16.83 1.97
CA TYR A 937 -10.43 16.88 1.90
C TYR A 937 -11.00 18.26 2.19
N PHE A 938 -12.11 18.52 1.52
CA PHE A 938 -13.02 19.62 1.80
C PHE A 938 -14.31 19.02 2.39
N ALA A 939 -14.65 19.44 3.60
CA ALA A 939 -15.85 19.00 4.29
C ALA A 939 -16.82 20.18 4.49
N TYR A 940 -18.11 19.91 4.33
CA TYR A 940 -19.22 20.76 4.73
C TYR A 940 -20.00 20.06 5.84
N ASN A 941 -20.19 20.76 6.96
CA ASN A 941 -20.84 20.27 8.16
C ASN A 941 -22.25 20.89 8.28
N PRO A 942 -23.31 20.19 7.85
CA PRO A 942 -24.68 20.71 7.93
C PRO A 942 -25.24 20.75 9.36
N SER A 943 -24.70 19.92 10.24
CA SER A 943 -25.17 19.77 11.63
C SER A 943 -24.04 20.19 12.58
N VAL A 944 -23.98 21.48 12.87
CA VAL A 944 -22.97 22.08 13.76
C VAL A 944 -23.64 22.66 15.00
N PHE A 945 -22.90 22.69 16.13
CA PHE A 945 -23.27 23.47 17.30
C PHE A 945 -22.64 24.87 17.18
N ARG A 946 -23.47 25.90 17.36
CA ARG A 946 -23.00 27.29 17.37
C ARG A 946 -23.79 28.06 18.45
N GLY A 947 -23.10 28.42 19.51
CA GLY A 947 -23.72 29.13 20.61
C GLY A 947 -22.77 29.30 21.78
N TYR A 948 -23.32 29.82 22.85
CA TYR A 948 -22.62 29.94 24.12
C TYR A 948 -23.12 28.89 25.08
N ILE A 949 -22.21 28.25 25.78
CA ILE A 949 -22.51 27.33 26.86
C ILE A 949 -22.38 28.10 28.15
N GLN A 950 -23.51 28.21 28.88
CA GLN A 950 -23.58 28.94 30.14
C GLN A 950 -23.34 27.99 31.32
N PRO A 951 -22.30 28.21 32.15
CA PRO A 951 -22.17 27.48 33.40
C PRO A 951 -23.33 27.82 34.37
N PRO A 952 -23.84 26.83 35.11
CA PRO A 952 -24.76 27.10 36.20
C PRO A 952 -24.09 28.02 37.26
N ILE A 953 -24.84 28.94 37.80
CA ILE A 953 -24.37 29.86 38.86
C ILE A 953 -24.83 29.30 40.19
N ALA A 954 -23.86 28.90 41.05
CA ALA A 954 -24.14 28.38 42.39
C ALA A 954 -23.99 29.42 43.50
N ALA A 955 -23.22 30.48 43.26
CA ALA A 955 -22.94 31.51 44.25
C ALA A 955 -24.00 32.65 44.21
N ASN A 956 -24.52 33.04 45.36
CA ASN A 956 -25.47 34.15 45.52
C ASN A 956 -24.76 35.43 45.90
N ARG A 957 -25.42 36.59 45.73
CA ARG A 957 -24.85 37.89 46.10
C ARG A 957 -24.48 37.95 47.59
N ASP A 958 -25.25 37.31 48.48
CA ASP A 958 -25.05 37.31 49.91
C ASP A 958 -23.84 36.53 50.40
N ASP A 959 -23.24 35.69 49.49
CA ASP A 959 -22.01 34.94 49.76
C ASP A 959 -20.77 35.84 49.72
N PHE A 960 -20.91 37.10 49.28
CA PHE A 960 -19.77 37.98 49.01
C PHE A 960 -19.74 39.20 49.96
N PRO A 961 -18.56 39.63 50.41
CA PRO A 961 -18.41 40.74 51.34
C PRO A 961 -18.87 42.07 50.77
N ASN A 962 -18.91 42.27 49.49
CA ASN A 962 -19.32 43.48 48.79
C ASN A 962 -19.69 43.22 47.31
N ALA A 963 -20.29 44.23 46.67
CA ALA A 963 -20.73 44.18 45.30
C ALA A 963 -19.57 44.03 44.29
N ALA A 964 -18.42 44.69 44.55
CA ALA A 964 -17.27 44.64 43.69
C ALA A 964 -16.68 43.24 43.61
N THR A 965 -16.55 42.55 44.76
CA THR A 965 -16.13 41.14 44.80
C THR A 965 -17.09 40.21 44.07
N PHE A 966 -18.41 40.38 44.27
CA PHE A 966 -19.45 39.59 43.57
C PHE A 966 -19.36 39.76 42.05
N LEU A 967 -19.32 40.98 41.56
CA LEU A 967 -19.25 41.26 40.12
C LEU A 967 -17.96 40.71 39.51
N ASN A 968 -16.82 40.85 40.20
CA ASN A 968 -15.56 40.27 39.77
C ASN A 968 -15.64 38.74 39.71
N ALA A 969 -16.21 38.10 40.70
CA ALA A 969 -16.41 36.64 40.72
C ALA A 969 -17.31 36.17 39.55
N LEU A 970 -18.43 36.81 39.30
CA LEU A 970 -19.30 36.50 38.18
C LEU A 970 -18.62 36.68 36.83
N SER A 971 -17.82 37.72 36.65
CA SER A 971 -17.08 37.95 35.43
C SER A 971 -16.00 36.87 35.19
N THR A 972 -15.59 36.17 36.25
CA THR A 972 -14.53 35.13 36.16
C THR A 972 -15.12 33.73 35.99
N ILE A 973 -16.12 33.36 36.80
CA ILE A 973 -16.63 31.98 36.85
C ILE A 973 -17.97 31.77 36.14
N GLY A 974 -18.73 32.83 35.92
CA GLY A 974 -20.05 32.77 35.24
C GLY A 974 -20.03 33.13 33.77
N GLN A 975 -18.86 33.28 33.17
CA GLN A 975 -18.75 33.68 31.76
C GLN A 975 -19.26 32.58 30.81
N PRO A 976 -20.12 32.95 29.84
CA PRO A 976 -20.51 32.04 28.77
C PRO A 976 -19.32 31.59 27.93
N ILE A 977 -19.15 30.28 27.73
CA ILE A 977 -18.04 29.68 26.92
C ILE A 977 -18.52 29.62 25.48
N PRO A 978 -17.86 30.30 24.52
CA PRO A 978 -18.20 30.22 23.11
C PRO A 978 -17.84 28.84 22.54
N LEU A 979 -18.80 28.16 21.91
CA LEU A 979 -18.57 26.94 21.14
C LEU A 979 -19.15 27.12 19.75
N PHE A 980 -18.31 27.32 18.78
CA PHE A 980 -18.64 27.56 17.38
C PHE A 980 -17.99 26.57 16.47
N GLU A 981 -18.64 25.44 16.20
CA GLU A 981 -18.20 24.47 15.23
C GLU A 981 -18.20 25.07 13.81
N ARG A 982 -17.26 24.68 12.95
CA ARG A 982 -17.08 25.22 11.59
C ARG A 982 -18.04 24.55 10.61
N TYR A 983 -18.71 25.34 9.75
CA TYR A 983 -19.50 24.81 8.64
C TYR A 983 -18.66 24.18 7.53
N THR A 984 -17.47 24.72 7.30
CA THR A 984 -16.57 24.24 6.25
C THR A 984 -15.16 24.06 6.77
N THR A 985 -14.51 22.99 6.34
CA THR A 985 -13.16 22.67 6.75
C THR A 985 -12.38 22.11 5.59
N VAL A 986 -11.12 22.57 5.43
CA VAL A 986 -10.15 21.98 4.52
C VAL A 986 -9.01 21.44 5.36
N ARG A 987 -8.69 20.16 5.21
CA ARG A 987 -7.59 19.52 5.96
C ARG A 987 -6.86 18.52 5.09
N PHE A 988 -5.62 18.24 5.47
CA PHE A 988 -4.85 17.14 4.94
C PHE A 988 -4.56 16.12 6.05
N SER A 989 -4.46 14.87 5.67
CA SER A 989 -4.07 13.80 6.58
C SER A 989 -3.34 12.69 5.83
N ILE A 990 -2.67 11.83 6.56
CA ILE A 990 -2.00 10.65 6.04
C ILE A 990 -2.62 9.42 6.70
N GLY A 991 -3.03 8.45 5.89
CA GLY A 991 -3.71 7.26 6.37
C GLY A 991 -5.10 7.10 5.75
N ARG A 992 -5.93 6.25 6.36
CA ARG A 992 -7.30 5.98 5.89
C ARG A 992 -8.33 6.48 6.89
N THR A 993 -9.54 6.71 6.40
CA THR A 993 -10.71 6.91 7.26
C THR A 993 -11.17 5.57 7.83
N PHE A 994 -11.30 4.52 6.99
CA PHE A 994 -11.72 3.18 7.40
C PHE A 994 -11.25 2.07 6.44
#